data_b4e1222541e7f25b41cd05571f68cab0
#
_entry.id   b4e1222541e7f25b41cd05571f68cab0
#
_cell.length_a   1.000
_cell.length_b   1.000
_cell.length_c   1.000
_cell.angle_alpha   90.00
_cell.angle_beta   90.00
_cell.angle_gamma   90.00
#
_symmetry.space_group_name_H-M   'P 1'
#
loop_
_entity.id
_entity.type
_entity.pdbx_description
1 polymer ?
#
loop_
_entity_poly.entity_id
_entity_poly.type
_entity_poly.pdbx_seq_one_letter_code
_entity_poly.pdbx_strand_id
1 'polypeptide(L)'
;MKLSVVNSVKKCFSFIKKRRKLVLIVLPIVCLFVWWLFCLPEDLFENTPYSTVVTDKNGELIGARVADDGQWRFPPCDTLPEKFVRALIEFEDCGFYSHYGVSPSALARAVVQNVRNGRVVSGGSTISMQVIRLSNPQPRNLCQKILEMFKAMRLEARYSKEEILRMYASHAPFGGNVVGINAAMWRYLGKEDAELSWAEAATLAVMQNCPSKITVSKNRDLLLQKRNRLLRRLCEKGVITEEEYSWAYDEPLIMKPESLPQHAPHLVENYCRSAHGLRTCTAIDLSLQKRVEDLLTKWNREFRLSGVSDMAAIIIDVHSGEPVAYCGNADMEYDREGKCVDIVRASRSSGSILKPVLYAAAMSNGTILPHTLLPDVPMDFGGFAPKNFDGTYLGAVPADVALALSLNVPNVHLLKEYGVMNFADLLKRSGFTSLTRPADKYGLSLILGGAEVTLRDVAMCYAKMSAVCCDSTAYRDFPLRDRVSLYYMFEAMYSVNRPDQIDLSRVSSVQNVAWKTGTSYGSRDAWAVGVTPNFVVGVWVGNADGSGVSGLTGAKFAGPVMFELFGLLRGCGSFEMPSEKECIMMNVCSQSGYPAGKNCNKTEVLLVPKGAKNSKVCPYCREESVSLDGNYRITDRSELVVKQNFFVLPPLMEHYYKPLHPEYVSLPPLKSYYAATSGAQMHFISPANGSIISLARHADGTPGNVICQVTHSNSSAEIFWHLDNNYLGSTTTIHEMSVSPSPGYHKITIIDNFGESLDLEIVIK
;
A
#
# COMPACT_ATOMS: atom_id res chain seq x y z
N MET A 1 -45.76 57.93 6.98
CA MET A 1 -44.73 57.29 7.75
C MET A 1 -43.46 58.09 8.04
N LYS A 2 -43.00 59.02 7.18
CA LYS A 2 -41.78 59.85 7.42
C LYS A 2 -41.94 60.93 8.50
N LEU A 3 -43.15 61.50 8.74
CA LEU A 3 -43.34 62.49 9.79
C LEU A 3 -43.35 61.94 11.23
N SER A 4 -43.77 60.72 11.42
CA SER A 4 -43.81 60.07 12.75
C SER A 4 -42.39 59.72 13.29
N VAL A 5 -41.49 59.39 12.40
CA VAL A 5 -40.09 59.06 12.75
C VAL A 5 -39.33 60.33 13.12
N VAL A 6 -39.54 61.44 12.37
CA VAL A 6 -38.90 62.71 12.65
C VAL A 6 -39.37 63.32 14.00
N ASN A 7 -40.66 63.18 14.38
CA ASN A 7 -41.14 63.57 15.67
C ASN A 7 -40.66 62.73 16.84
N SER A 8 -40.48 61.45 16.63
CA SER A 8 -39.87 60.57 17.63
C SER A 8 -38.37 60.84 17.85
N VAL A 9 -37.62 61.10 16.81
CA VAL A 9 -36.24 61.58 16.87
C VAL A 9 -36.11 62.94 17.57
N LYS A 10 -36.99 63.94 17.25
CA LYS A 10 -36.99 65.24 17.95
C LYS A 10 -37.39 65.14 19.43
N LYS A 11 -38.31 64.26 19.81
CA LYS A 11 -38.63 63.99 21.22
C LYS A 11 -37.43 63.28 21.94
N CYS A 12 -36.74 62.39 21.32
CA CYS A 12 -35.49 61.75 21.87
C CYS A 12 -34.39 62.80 22.07
N PHE A 13 -34.16 63.67 21.10
CA PHE A 13 -33.22 64.84 21.20
C PHE A 13 -33.57 65.83 22.31
N SER A 14 -34.84 66.15 22.48
CA SER A 14 -35.31 67.01 23.58
C SER A 14 -35.16 66.38 24.94
N PHE A 15 -35.42 65.09 25.07
CA PHE A 15 -35.23 64.32 26.30
C PHE A 15 -33.74 64.19 26.68
N ILE A 16 -32.85 63.98 25.68
CA ILE A 16 -31.39 63.94 25.86
C ILE A 16 -30.86 65.31 26.32
N LYS A 17 -31.35 66.41 25.80
CA LYS A 17 -30.94 67.78 26.16
C LYS A 17 -31.29 68.12 27.62
N LYS A 18 -32.39 67.60 28.13
CA LYS A 18 -32.89 67.86 29.51
C LYS A 18 -32.19 67.03 30.57
N ARG A 19 -31.56 65.88 30.18
CA ARG A 19 -30.81 64.97 31.08
C ARG A 19 -29.34 64.78 30.65
N ARG A 20 -28.70 65.84 30.12
CA ARG A 20 -27.32 65.79 29.61
C ARG A 20 -26.32 65.03 30.56
N LYS A 21 -26.40 65.27 31.87
CA LYS A 21 -25.54 64.65 32.87
C LYS A 21 -25.80 63.14 32.97
N LEU A 22 -27.05 62.70 32.87
CA LEU A 22 -27.40 61.27 32.92
C LEU A 22 -26.97 60.54 31.65
N VAL A 23 -27.15 61.17 30.44
CA VAL A 23 -26.72 60.62 29.17
C VAL A 23 -25.20 60.50 29.08
N LEU A 24 -24.46 61.50 29.60
CA LEU A 24 -22.98 61.45 29.68
C LEU A 24 -22.44 60.31 30.56
N ILE A 25 -23.24 59.83 31.51
CA ILE A 25 -22.87 58.71 32.38
C ILE A 25 -23.36 57.37 31.82
N VAL A 26 -24.61 57.31 31.31
CA VAL A 26 -25.25 56.06 30.87
C VAL A 26 -24.71 55.65 29.51
N LEU A 27 -24.45 56.57 28.56
CA LEU A 27 -23.95 56.22 27.22
C LEU A 27 -22.59 55.48 27.29
N PRO A 28 -21.56 55.95 28.01
CA PRO A 28 -20.31 55.21 28.17
C PRO A 28 -20.50 53.82 28.80
N ILE A 29 -21.39 53.68 29.76
CA ILE A 29 -21.69 52.38 30.43
C ILE A 29 -22.35 51.44 29.40
N VAL A 30 -23.31 51.94 28.61
CA VAL A 30 -23.93 51.12 27.54
C VAL A 30 -22.91 50.74 26.46
N CYS A 31 -22.06 51.68 26.04
CA CYS A 31 -21.01 51.41 25.06
C CYS A 31 -20.00 50.36 25.62
N LEU A 32 -19.62 50.47 26.88
CA LEU A 32 -18.76 49.52 27.54
C LEU A 32 -19.41 48.14 27.66
N PHE A 33 -20.72 48.11 27.96
CA PHE A 33 -21.47 46.86 28.06
C PHE A 33 -21.61 46.18 26.67
N VAL A 34 -21.94 46.98 25.62
CA VAL A 34 -21.98 46.45 24.26
C VAL A 34 -20.61 45.93 23.83
N TRP A 35 -19.54 46.73 24.08
CA TRP A 35 -18.18 46.26 23.82
C TRP A 35 -17.89 44.98 24.57
N TRP A 36 -18.25 44.86 25.85
CA TRP A 36 -18.04 43.66 26.67
C TRP A 36 -18.79 42.44 26.12
N LEU A 37 -19.99 42.61 25.53
CA LEU A 37 -20.72 41.49 24.90
C LEU A 37 -19.98 40.92 23.68
N PHE A 38 -19.21 41.73 22.97
CA PHE A 38 -18.52 41.34 21.72
C PHE A 38 -16.99 41.34 21.85
N CYS A 39 -16.43 41.48 23.06
CA CYS A 39 -14.98 41.58 23.24
C CYS A 39 -14.19 40.25 23.13
N LEU A 40 -14.87 39.14 22.99
CA LEU A 40 -14.25 37.82 22.72
C LEU A 40 -14.59 37.33 21.31
N PRO A 41 -13.62 36.76 20.58
CA PRO A 41 -13.89 36.11 19.28
C PRO A 41 -14.78 34.87 19.47
N GLU A 42 -15.25 34.30 18.36
CA GLU A 42 -16.06 33.06 18.40
C GLU A 42 -15.26 31.90 18.96
N ASP A 43 -14.07 31.69 18.48
CA ASP A 43 -13.09 30.76 19.04
C ASP A 43 -11.86 31.55 19.54
N LEU A 44 -11.48 31.35 20.80
CA LEU A 44 -10.33 32.03 21.40
C LEU A 44 -9.00 31.52 20.82
N PHE A 45 -8.98 30.32 20.30
CA PHE A 45 -7.76 29.63 19.86
C PHE A 45 -7.79 29.22 18.38
N GLU A 46 -8.68 29.81 17.56
CA GLU A 46 -8.87 29.53 16.13
C GLU A 46 -7.54 29.52 15.35
N ASN A 47 -6.65 30.46 15.64
CA ASN A 47 -5.38 30.61 14.93
C ASN A 47 -4.21 29.88 15.62
N THR A 48 -4.47 29.01 16.57
CA THR A 48 -3.43 28.28 17.30
C THR A 48 -3.02 27.05 16.48
N PRO A 49 -1.74 26.92 16.09
CA PRO A 49 -1.30 25.73 15.38
C PRO A 49 -1.21 24.52 16.33
N TYR A 50 -1.68 23.38 15.86
CA TYR A 50 -1.61 22.11 16.59
C TYR A 50 -0.64 21.13 15.91
N SER A 51 -0.09 20.24 16.72
CA SER A 51 0.67 19.08 16.26
C SER A 51 -0.23 18.10 15.51
N THR A 52 0.26 17.52 14.43
CA THR A 52 -0.44 16.38 13.82
C THR A 52 -0.18 15.14 14.67
N VAL A 53 -1.22 14.48 15.10
CA VAL A 53 -1.16 13.31 15.98
C VAL A 53 -1.82 12.13 15.29
N VAL A 54 -1.11 11.00 15.20
CA VAL A 54 -1.61 9.76 14.61
C VAL A 54 -1.65 8.68 15.66
N THR A 55 -2.82 8.09 15.85
CA THR A 55 -3.05 7.02 16.84
C THR A 55 -3.44 5.72 16.14
N ASP A 56 -3.23 4.63 16.84
CA ASP A 56 -3.69 3.30 16.45
C ASP A 56 -5.22 3.14 16.63
N LYS A 57 -5.74 1.96 16.32
CA LYS A 57 -7.17 1.62 16.46
C LYS A 57 -7.71 1.74 17.90
N ASN A 58 -6.83 1.73 18.90
CA ASN A 58 -7.19 1.81 20.32
C ASN A 58 -6.96 3.22 20.91
N GLY A 59 -6.47 4.18 20.10
CA GLY A 59 -6.11 5.52 20.54
C GLY A 59 -4.66 5.67 21.02
N GLU A 60 -3.85 4.59 21.00
CA GLU A 60 -2.44 4.66 21.38
C GLU A 60 -1.61 5.43 20.33
N LEU A 61 -0.65 6.24 20.80
CA LEU A 61 0.14 7.09 19.91
C LEU A 61 1.10 6.27 19.04
N ILE A 62 0.92 6.34 17.72
CA ILE A 62 1.86 5.84 16.71
C ILE A 62 3.01 6.83 16.53
N GLY A 63 2.67 8.11 16.42
CA GLY A 63 3.62 9.19 16.24
C GLY A 63 2.95 10.55 16.11
N ALA A 64 3.75 11.58 16.20
CA ALA A 64 3.28 12.95 16.04
C ALA A 64 4.32 13.82 15.31
N ARG A 65 3.88 14.95 14.77
CA ARG A 65 4.73 16.02 14.23
C ARG A 65 4.48 17.32 14.99
N VAL A 66 5.55 18.02 15.29
CA VAL A 66 5.50 19.31 15.97
C VAL A 66 4.65 20.31 15.16
N ALA A 67 3.95 21.21 15.86
CA ALA A 67 3.18 22.27 15.23
C ALA A 67 4.10 23.31 14.52
N ASP A 68 3.55 24.12 13.62
CA ASP A 68 4.31 25.08 12.80
C ASP A 68 5.08 26.13 13.61
N ASP A 69 4.62 26.41 14.83
CA ASP A 69 5.30 27.31 15.77
C ASP A 69 6.42 26.61 16.60
N GLY A 70 6.73 25.36 16.29
CA GLY A 70 7.75 24.57 16.98
C GLY A 70 7.32 24.04 18.35
N GLN A 71 6.06 24.12 18.70
CA GLN A 71 5.52 23.61 19.96
C GLN A 71 4.92 22.21 19.79
N TRP A 72 5.15 21.34 20.77
CA TRP A 72 4.37 20.12 20.92
C TRP A 72 3.03 20.49 21.57
N ARG A 73 2.03 20.70 20.77
CA ARG A 73 0.66 21.06 21.19
C ARG A 73 -0.32 20.10 20.53
N PHE A 74 -0.69 19.06 21.25
CA PHE A 74 -1.65 18.09 20.72
C PHE A 74 -3.05 18.71 20.66
N PRO A 75 -3.87 18.33 19.64
CA PRO A 75 -5.27 18.75 19.59
C PRO A 75 -5.99 18.48 20.92
N PRO A 76 -6.90 19.37 21.36
CA PRO A 76 -7.65 19.22 22.61
C PRO A 76 -8.38 17.87 22.65
N CYS A 77 -8.46 17.26 23.86
CA CYS A 77 -9.33 16.11 24.11
C CYS A 77 -10.62 16.52 24.83
N ASP A 78 -11.63 15.66 24.75
CA ASP A 78 -12.96 15.95 25.31
C ASP A 78 -12.96 15.83 26.85
N THR A 79 -12.08 15.04 27.42
CA THR A 79 -12.00 14.76 28.87
C THR A 79 -10.63 15.11 29.42
N LEU A 80 -10.59 15.55 30.68
CA LEU A 80 -9.37 15.81 31.44
C LEU A 80 -9.23 14.78 32.58
N PRO A 81 -7.99 14.34 32.91
CA PRO A 81 -7.79 13.46 34.06
C PRO A 81 -8.27 14.11 35.37
N GLU A 82 -9.15 13.44 36.10
CA GLU A 82 -9.80 14.00 37.30
C GLU A 82 -8.79 14.43 38.39
N LYS A 83 -7.78 13.59 38.65
CA LYS A 83 -6.74 13.90 39.63
C LYS A 83 -5.94 15.15 39.25
N PHE A 84 -5.66 15.34 37.93
CA PHE A 84 -5.01 16.54 37.44
C PHE A 84 -5.88 17.78 37.65
N VAL A 85 -7.17 17.71 37.30
CA VAL A 85 -8.11 18.83 37.50
C VAL A 85 -8.17 19.24 38.96
N ARG A 86 -8.30 18.29 39.89
CA ARG A 86 -8.31 18.56 41.33
C ARG A 86 -6.99 19.17 41.82
N ALA A 87 -5.85 18.65 41.41
CA ALA A 87 -4.54 19.17 41.72
C ALA A 87 -4.32 20.59 41.16
N LEU A 88 -4.75 20.83 39.91
CA LEU A 88 -4.68 22.12 39.21
C LEU A 88 -5.49 23.20 39.95
N ILE A 89 -6.76 22.90 40.24
CA ILE A 89 -7.66 23.86 40.93
C ILE A 89 -7.09 24.20 42.31
N GLU A 90 -6.64 23.22 43.06
CA GLU A 90 -6.05 23.48 44.40
C GLU A 90 -4.75 24.30 44.32
N PHE A 91 -3.98 24.14 43.24
CA PHE A 91 -2.72 24.85 43.08
C PHE A 91 -2.88 26.27 42.52
N GLU A 92 -3.67 26.46 41.47
CA GLU A 92 -3.78 27.73 40.73
C GLU A 92 -4.97 28.56 41.19
N ASP A 93 -6.12 27.97 41.52
CA ASP A 93 -7.36 28.69 41.78
C ASP A 93 -8.34 27.89 42.64
N CYS A 94 -8.03 27.74 43.94
CA CYS A 94 -8.82 26.94 44.88
C CYS A 94 -10.30 27.37 45.05
N GLY A 95 -10.67 28.55 44.54
CA GLY A 95 -12.04 29.05 44.52
C GLY A 95 -12.70 29.01 43.12
N PHE A 96 -12.15 28.28 42.20
CA PHE A 96 -12.55 28.30 40.77
C PHE A 96 -14.06 28.16 40.56
N TYR A 97 -14.71 27.23 41.23
CA TYR A 97 -16.16 27.02 41.11
C TYR A 97 -17.03 28.03 41.84
N SER A 98 -16.43 28.91 42.66
CA SER A 98 -17.18 29.86 43.52
C SER A 98 -17.18 31.31 43.04
N HIS A 99 -16.46 31.65 41.98
CA HIS A 99 -16.40 32.99 41.43
C HIS A 99 -16.74 33.03 39.93
N TYR A 100 -16.99 34.24 39.43
CA TYR A 100 -17.33 34.52 38.03
C TYR A 100 -16.17 35.25 37.29
N GLY A 101 -15.09 34.49 37.00
CA GLY A 101 -13.93 34.97 36.25
C GLY A 101 -12.89 35.71 37.10
N VAL A 102 -13.24 36.30 38.17
CA VAL A 102 -12.38 37.08 39.07
C VAL A 102 -12.65 36.65 40.53
N SER A 103 -11.63 36.40 41.30
CA SER A 103 -11.75 36.10 42.74
C SER A 103 -11.39 37.34 43.57
N PRO A 104 -12.38 38.05 44.18
CA PRO A 104 -12.11 39.20 45.01
C PRO A 104 -11.24 38.87 46.25
N SER A 105 -11.44 37.69 46.83
CA SER A 105 -10.66 37.21 47.99
C SER A 105 -9.20 36.95 47.64
N ALA A 106 -8.94 36.37 46.46
CA ALA A 106 -7.57 36.14 45.98
C ALA A 106 -6.86 37.46 45.65
N LEU A 107 -7.57 38.43 45.05
CA LEU A 107 -7.04 39.77 44.82
C LEU A 107 -6.70 40.51 46.11
N ALA A 108 -7.60 40.51 47.08
CA ALA A 108 -7.37 41.14 48.37
C ALA A 108 -6.16 40.51 49.09
N ARG A 109 -6.10 39.18 49.13
CA ARG A 109 -4.95 38.45 49.66
C ARG A 109 -3.63 38.83 48.96
N ALA A 110 -3.62 38.87 47.62
CA ALA A 110 -2.45 39.23 46.85
C ALA A 110 -1.97 40.67 47.14
N VAL A 111 -2.90 41.64 47.24
CA VAL A 111 -2.57 43.02 47.60
C VAL A 111 -1.94 43.09 48.98
N VAL A 112 -2.56 42.47 49.99
CA VAL A 112 -2.04 42.47 51.39
C VAL A 112 -0.65 41.84 51.43
N GLN A 113 -0.45 40.69 50.76
CA GLN A 113 0.85 40.00 50.76
C GLN A 113 1.95 40.81 50.04
N ASN A 114 1.62 41.44 48.93
CA ASN A 114 2.59 42.22 48.15
C ASN A 114 2.97 43.52 48.90
N VAL A 115 2.02 44.19 49.49
CA VAL A 115 2.29 45.39 50.35
C VAL A 115 3.14 45.02 51.56
N ARG A 116 2.80 43.92 52.26
CA ARG A 116 3.54 43.48 53.44
C ARG A 116 4.98 43.06 53.14
N ASN A 117 5.25 42.54 51.93
CA ASN A 117 6.60 42.09 51.54
C ASN A 117 7.36 43.12 50.72
N GLY A 118 6.81 44.29 50.37
CA GLY A 118 7.45 45.33 49.56
C GLY A 118 7.79 44.92 48.14
N ARG A 119 7.34 43.76 47.72
CA ARG A 119 7.58 43.19 46.35
C ARG A 119 6.43 42.27 45.95
N VAL A 120 6.32 42.01 44.65
CA VAL A 120 5.30 41.09 44.15
C VAL A 120 5.66 39.65 44.50
N VAL A 121 5.00 39.09 45.53
CA VAL A 121 5.18 37.69 46.00
C VAL A 121 3.97 36.81 45.74
N SER A 122 2.79 37.42 45.48
CA SER A 122 1.53 36.70 45.23
C SER A 122 0.77 37.30 44.05
N GLY A 123 0.17 36.47 43.23
CA GLY A 123 -0.73 36.84 42.15
C GLY A 123 -2.18 36.50 42.50
N GLY A 124 -3.12 37.36 42.10
CA GLY A 124 -4.56 37.12 42.25
C GLY A 124 -5.21 36.79 40.90
N SER A 125 -4.50 36.14 40.00
CA SER A 125 -5.06 35.75 38.70
C SER A 125 -5.77 34.40 38.80
N THR A 126 -6.99 34.32 38.29
CA THR A 126 -7.79 33.08 38.19
C THR A 126 -7.43 32.28 36.96
N ILE A 127 -7.87 31.02 36.90
CA ILE A 127 -7.73 30.18 35.69
C ILE A 127 -8.38 30.87 34.48
N SER A 128 -9.55 31.45 34.63
CA SER A 128 -10.26 32.19 33.55
C SER A 128 -9.45 33.39 33.03
N MET A 129 -8.77 34.14 33.91
CA MET A 129 -7.84 35.21 33.50
C MET A 129 -6.62 34.66 32.74
N GLN A 130 -6.14 33.48 33.15
CA GLN A 130 -5.01 32.83 32.47
C GLN A 130 -5.39 32.34 31.08
N VAL A 131 -6.61 31.81 30.87
CA VAL A 131 -7.12 31.46 29.53
C VAL A 131 -7.12 32.66 28.60
N ILE A 132 -7.63 33.82 29.06
CA ILE A 132 -7.61 35.07 28.25
C ILE A 132 -6.18 35.47 27.89
N ARG A 133 -5.24 35.29 28.80
CA ARG A 133 -3.82 35.61 28.54
C ARG A 133 -3.18 34.64 27.57
N LEU A 134 -3.52 33.35 27.65
CA LEU A 134 -3.00 32.33 26.74
C LEU A 134 -3.53 32.53 25.31
N SER A 135 -4.79 32.97 25.17
CA SER A 135 -5.36 33.22 23.84
C SER A 135 -4.79 34.47 23.13
N ASN A 136 -4.33 35.47 23.92
CA ASN A 136 -3.74 36.70 23.35
C ASN A 136 -2.63 37.23 24.29
N PRO A 137 -1.40 36.68 24.19
CA PRO A 137 -0.27 37.09 25.03
C PRO A 137 0.08 38.58 24.81
N GLN A 138 0.03 39.36 25.90
CA GLN A 138 0.36 40.79 25.90
C GLN A 138 1.37 41.13 27.03
N PRO A 139 2.13 42.22 26.92
CA PRO A 139 3.03 42.67 27.98
C PRO A 139 2.29 42.92 29.29
N ARG A 140 2.88 42.51 30.40
CA ARG A 140 2.30 42.57 31.75
C ARG A 140 2.31 43.99 32.26
N ASN A 141 1.18 44.67 32.24
CA ASN A 141 0.94 45.96 32.89
C ASN A 141 -0.43 45.97 33.60
N LEU A 142 -0.69 47.02 34.38
CA LEU A 142 -1.89 47.10 35.21
C LEU A 142 -3.16 47.22 34.33
N CYS A 143 -3.08 47.99 33.23
CA CYS A 143 -4.21 48.18 32.34
C CYS A 143 -4.59 46.84 31.65
N GLN A 144 -3.59 46.07 31.24
CA GLN A 144 -3.82 44.77 30.65
C GLN A 144 -4.44 43.79 31.64
N LYS A 145 -4.01 43.86 32.94
CA LYS A 145 -4.61 43.03 33.97
C LYS A 145 -6.08 43.34 34.22
N ILE A 146 -6.46 44.62 34.18
CA ILE A 146 -7.87 45.05 34.30
C ILE A 146 -8.66 44.54 33.10
N LEU A 147 -8.09 44.62 31.89
CA LEU A 147 -8.72 44.13 30.67
C LEU A 147 -8.92 42.60 30.70
N GLU A 148 -7.91 41.87 31.18
CA GLU A 148 -8.02 40.42 31.43
C GLU A 148 -9.18 40.09 32.38
N MET A 149 -9.36 40.87 33.47
CA MET A 149 -10.46 40.66 34.44
C MET A 149 -11.84 40.84 33.76
N PHE A 150 -12.04 41.88 32.97
CA PHE A 150 -13.31 42.13 32.25
C PHE A 150 -13.57 41.00 31.22
N LYS A 151 -12.55 40.60 30.47
CA LYS A 151 -12.66 39.51 29.50
C LYS A 151 -12.89 38.15 30.21
N ALA A 152 -12.28 37.90 31.36
CA ALA A 152 -12.50 36.69 32.14
C ALA A 152 -13.95 36.56 32.65
N MET A 153 -14.58 37.69 33.08
CA MET A 153 -16.00 37.68 33.41
C MET A 153 -16.88 37.39 32.18
N ARG A 154 -16.50 37.86 30.98
CA ARG A 154 -17.21 37.54 29.75
C ARG A 154 -17.03 36.09 29.34
N LEU A 155 -15.83 35.55 29.54
CA LEU A 155 -15.51 34.12 29.32
C LEU A 155 -16.43 33.20 30.10
N GLU A 156 -16.58 33.49 31.43
CA GLU A 156 -17.44 32.72 32.32
C GLU A 156 -18.95 32.90 32.06
N ALA A 157 -19.34 34.01 31.41
CA ALA A 157 -20.73 34.22 30.96
C ALA A 157 -21.03 33.43 29.65
N ARG A 158 -20.00 32.95 28.94
CA ARG A 158 -20.15 32.29 27.64
C ARG A 158 -19.87 30.78 27.71
N TYR A 159 -18.91 30.36 28.53
CA TYR A 159 -18.41 28.99 28.61
C TYR A 159 -18.60 28.43 30.00
N SER A 160 -18.87 27.13 30.10
CA SER A 160 -18.91 26.39 31.39
C SER A 160 -17.53 26.32 32.04
N LYS A 161 -17.52 26.00 33.32
CA LYS A 161 -16.27 25.81 34.10
C LYS A 161 -15.41 24.70 33.49
N GLU A 162 -16.03 23.62 33.04
CA GLU A 162 -15.39 22.49 32.40
C GLU A 162 -14.74 22.86 31.05
N GLU A 163 -15.41 23.65 30.23
CA GLU A 163 -14.85 24.16 28.97
C GLU A 163 -13.66 25.09 29.22
N ILE A 164 -13.74 25.96 30.23
CA ILE A 164 -12.63 26.85 30.61
C ILE A 164 -11.43 26.03 31.11
N LEU A 165 -11.65 24.98 31.89
CA LEU A 165 -10.58 24.08 32.34
C LEU A 165 -9.94 23.36 31.15
N ARG A 166 -10.75 22.88 30.20
CA ARG A 166 -10.23 22.25 28.95
C ARG A 166 -9.40 23.24 28.14
N MET A 167 -9.87 24.46 27.94
CA MET A 167 -9.12 25.52 27.24
C MET A 167 -7.79 25.79 27.96
N TYR A 168 -7.80 25.90 29.29
CA TYR A 168 -6.59 26.11 30.07
C TYR A 168 -5.61 24.96 29.91
N ALA A 169 -6.06 23.74 30.19
CA ALA A 169 -5.23 22.55 30.19
C ALA A 169 -4.63 22.25 28.81
N SER A 170 -5.37 22.56 27.72
CA SER A 170 -4.91 22.34 26.33
C SER A 170 -3.87 23.36 25.87
N HIS A 171 -3.80 24.56 26.50
CA HIS A 171 -2.93 25.65 26.03
C HIS A 171 -1.90 26.12 27.07
N ALA A 172 -1.95 25.58 28.30
CA ALA A 172 -0.97 25.93 29.32
C ALA A 172 0.41 25.36 28.96
N PRO A 173 1.52 26.11 29.16
CA PRO A 173 2.87 25.63 28.93
C PRO A 173 3.35 24.74 30.07
N PHE A 174 3.99 23.60 29.74
CA PHE A 174 4.57 22.65 30.70
C PHE A 174 6.10 22.65 30.74
N GLY A 175 6.72 23.59 30.05
CA GLY A 175 8.18 23.74 29.96
C GLY A 175 8.78 23.27 28.63
N GLY A 176 9.93 23.88 28.28
CA GLY A 176 10.50 23.67 26.96
C GLY A 176 9.54 24.13 25.87
N ASN A 177 9.31 23.27 24.90
CA ASN A 177 8.36 23.47 23.81
C ASN A 177 7.09 22.59 23.96
N VAL A 178 6.73 22.21 25.18
CA VAL A 178 5.54 21.38 25.48
C VAL A 178 4.40 22.27 25.96
N VAL A 179 3.28 22.24 25.24
CA VAL A 179 2.06 22.99 25.51
C VAL A 179 0.87 22.04 25.51
N GLY A 180 0.02 22.18 26.52
CA GLY A 180 -1.14 21.32 26.72
C GLY A 180 -0.85 20.02 27.46
N ILE A 181 -1.88 19.58 28.21
CA ILE A 181 -1.79 18.41 29.09
C ILE A 181 -1.48 17.12 28.33
N ASN A 182 -2.10 16.92 27.15
CA ASN A 182 -1.95 15.71 26.36
C ASN A 182 -0.49 15.53 25.88
N ALA A 183 0.11 16.59 25.35
CA ALA A 183 1.50 16.57 24.97
C ALA A 183 2.43 16.40 26.19
N ALA A 184 2.06 17.00 27.33
CA ALA A 184 2.82 16.87 28.57
C ALA A 184 2.77 15.45 29.15
N MET A 185 1.61 14.81 29.15
CA MET A 185 1.46 13.41 29.59
C MET A 185 2.35 12.49 28.76
N TRP A 186 2.30 12.58 27.44
CA TRP A 186 3.19 11.81 26.57
C TRP A 186 4.66 12.14 26.81
N ARG A 187 4.99 13.42 26.84
CA ARG A 187 6.38 13.86 26.87
C ARG A 187 7.06 13.58 28.22
N TYR A 188 6.29 13.58 29.30
CA TYR A 188 6.84 13.41 30.66
C TYR A 188 6.50 12.07 31.31
N LEU A 189 5.41 11.41 30.89
CA LEU A 189 4.94 10.17 31.49
C LEU A 189 4.93 8.99 30.50
N GLY A 190 5.10 9.24 29.20
CA GLY A 190 5.08 8.21 28.15
C GLY A 190 3.71 7.54 27.96
N LYS A 191 2.63 8.18 28.40
CA LYS A 191 1.27 7.61 28.37
C LYS A 191 0.21 8.66 28.02
N GLU A 192 -0.91 8.21 27.49
CA GLU A 192 -2.10 9.02 27.21
C GLU A 192 -3.32 8.31 27.82
N ASP A 193 -4.33 9.09 28.25
CA ASP A 193 -5.61 8.62 28.80
C ASP A 193 -5.51 7.60 29.96
N ALA A 194 -4.31 7.39 30.51
CA ALA A 194 -4.12 6.53 31.66
C ALA A 194 -4.46 7.28 32.96
N GLU A 195 -4.91 6.57 33.97
CA GLU A 195 -5.04 7.14 35.28
C GLU A 195 -3.70 7.68 35.78
N LEU A 196 -3.67 8.97 36.12
CA LEU A 196 -2.52 9.59 36.76
C LEU A 196 -2.43 9.17 38.22
N SER A 197 -1.21 8.98 38.73
CA SER A 197 -0.99 9.00 40.16
C SER A 197 -1.19 10.41 40.70
N TRP A 198 -1.41 10.54 42.03
CA TRP A 198 -1.49 11.85 42.65
C TRP A 198 -0.16 12.62 42.55
N ALA A 199 0.97 11.92 42.57
CA ALA A 199 2.28 12.51 42.41
C ALA A 199 2.48 13.06 40.96
N GLU A 200 2.08 12.30 39.94
CA GLU A 200 2.10 12.73 38.55
C GLU A 200 1.19 13.95 38.31
N ALA A 201 -0.05 13.87 38.78
CA ALA A 201 -1.03 14.94 38.68
C ALA A 201 -0.55 16.23 39.34
N ALA A 202 -0.01 16.14 40.56
CA ALA A 202 0.54 17.28 41.27
C ALA A 202 1.81 17.83 40.60
N THR A 203 2.67 16.98 40.05
CA THR A 203 3.85 17.40 39.30
C THR A 203 3.45 18.23 38.06
N LEU A 204 2.53 17.72 37.24
CA LEU A 204 2.03 18.43 36.05
C LEU A 204 1.36 19.77 36.45
N ALA A 205 0.54 19.80 37.48
CA ALA A 205 -0.10 21.04 37.93
C ALA A 205 0.94 22.10 38.36
N VAL A 206 2.01 21.70 39.03
CA VAL A 206 3.07 22.62 39.53
C VAL A 206 3.95 23.14 38.38
N MET A 207 4.20 22.34 37.35
CA MET A 207 5.06 22.72 36.22
C MET A 207 4.54 23.94 35.46
N GLN A 208 3.24 24.17 35.41
CA GLN A 208 2.63 25.31 34.72
C GLN A 208 2.94 26.65 35.37
N ASN A 209 3.28 26.69 36.67
CA ASN A 209 3.48 27.94 37.42
C ASN A 209 4.69 28.76 36.96
N CYS A 210 5.80 28.11 36.60
CA CYS A 210 7.02 28.78 36.14
C CYS A 210 7.74 27.93 35.10
N PRO A 211 7.18 27.70 33.93
CA PRO A 211 7.65 26.68 32.95
C PRO A 211 9.06 26.98 32.39
N SER A 212 9.53 28.23 32.45
CA SER A 212 10.89 28.60 32.06
C SER A 212 11.95 28.32 33.12
N LYS A 213 11.55 28.21 34.40
CA LYS A 213 12.48 28.09 35.54
C LYS A 213 12.41 26.71 36.19
N ILE A 214 11.26 26.05 36.18
CA ILE A 214 11.00 24.79 36.88
C ILE A 214 10.53 23.78 35.83
N THR A 215 11.38 22.79 35.54
CA THR A 215 11.09 21.67 34.67
C THR A 215 11.67 20.39 35.26
N VAL A 216 11.34 19.25 34.67
CA VAL A 216 11.94 17.97 35.10
C VAL A 216 13.46 17.95 34.98
N SER A 217 14.06 18.85 34.19
CA SER A 217 15.51 18.95 33.97
C SER A 217 16.16 20.12 34.71
N LYS A 218 15.37 21.11 35.19
CA LYS A 218 15.87 22.33 35.82
C LYS A 218 15.19 22.57 37.18
N ASN A 219 15.97 22.83 38.22
CA ASN A 219 15.49 23.12 39.58
C ASN A 219 14.58 22.00 40.13
N ARG A 220 15.00 20.74 39.98
CA ARG A 220 14.23 19.56 40.41
C ARG A 220 13.85 19.58 41.89
N ASP A 221 14.74 20.02 42.77
CA ASP A 221 14.46 20.11 44.21
C ASP A 221 13.33 21.09 44.50
N LEU A 222 13.26 22.20 43.79
CA LEU A 222 12.17 23.15 43.91
C LEU A 222 10.86 22.58 43.35
N LEU A 223 10.92 21.79 42.27
CA LEU A 223 9.76 21.08 41.74
C LEU A 223 9.23 20.08 42.78
N LEU A 224 10.13 19.27 43.34
CA LEU A 224 9.79 18.30 44.38
C LEU A 224 9.15 18.97 45.63
N GLN A 225 9.76 20.06 46.10
CA GLN A 225 9.22 20.81 47.25
C GLN A 225 7.81 21.37 46.98
N LYS A 226 7.58 21.91 45.80
CA LYS A 226 6.26 22.45 45.42
C LYS A 226 5.23 21.32 45.22
N ARG A 227 5.61 20.20 44.61
CA ARG A 227 4.76 19.00 44.50
C ARG A 227 4.34 18.50 45.87
N ASN A 228 5.31 18.28 46.73
CA ASN A 228 5.04 17.75 48.08
C ASN A 228 4.19 18.71 48.93
N ARG A 229 4.38 20.03 48.76
CA ARG A 229 3.50 21.03 49.39
C ARG A 229 2.06 20.95 48.85
N LEU A 230 1.88 20.75 47.55
CA LEU A 230 0.55 20.58 46.97
C LEU A 230 -0.12 19.29 47.47
N LEU A 231 0.60 18.17 47.49
CA LEU A 231 0.11 16.89 48.01
C LEU A 231 -0.36 17.01 49.46
N ARG A 232 0.44 17.69 50.31
CA ARG A 232 0.05 17.95 51.70
C ARG A 232 -1.25 18.76 51.78
N ARG A 233 -1.40 19.80 50.98
CA ARG A 233 -2.62 20.62 50.94
C ARG A 233 -3.84 19.82 50.48
N LEU A 234 -3.68 18.91 49.52
CA LEU A 234 -4.75 18.02 49.07
C LEU A 234 -5.19 17.07 50.20
N CYS A 235 -4.23 16.55 50.97
CA CYS A 235 -4.52 15.72 52.14
C CYS A 235 -5.22 16.54 53.28
N GLU A 236 -4.68 17.71 53.64
CA GLU A 236 -5.27 18.59 54.64
C GLU A 236 -6.72 19.00 54.31
N LYS A 237 -7.08 19.02 53.00
CA LYS A 237 -8.44 19.31 52.53
C LYS A 237 -9.32 18.07 52.37
N GLY A 238 -8.81 16.88 52.62
CA GLY A 238 -9.53 15.63 52.46
C GLY A 238 -9.81 15.26 51.02
N VAL A 239 -9.06 15.80 50.03
CA VAL A 239 -9.14 15.44 48.63
C VAL A 239 -8.47 14.08 48.37
N ILE A 240 -7.42 13.79 49.13
CA ILE A 240 -6.70 12.51 49.17
C ILE A 240 -6.60 12.00 50.61
N THR A 241 -6.53 10.69 50.75
CA THR A 241 -6.33 10.04 52.05
C THR A 241 -4.88 10.18 52.55
N GLU A 242 -4.62 9.93 53.83
CA GLU A 242 -3.25 9.89 54.36
C GLU A 242 -2.41 8.78 53.71
N GLU A 243 -3.03 7.65 53.34
CA GLU A 243 -2.35 6.56 52.63
C GLU A 243 -1.95 6.98 51.24
N GLU A 244 -2.88 7.56 50.45
CA GLU A 244 -2.59 8.10 49.10
C GLU A 244 -1.53 9.20 49.13
N TYR A 245 -1.55 10.06 50.17
CA TYR A 245 -0.51 11.07 50.41
C TYR A 245 0.86 10.42 50.62
N SER A 246 0.94 9.39 51.47
CA SER A 246 2.20 8.69 51.74
C SER A 246 2.77 8.08 50.46
N TRP A 247 1.96 7.37 49.71
CA TRP A 247 2.38 6.77 48.44
C TRP A 247 2.84 7.82 47.40
N ALA A 248 2.07 8.89 47.23
CA ALA A 248 2.40 9.97 46.31
C ALA A 248 3.64 10.78 46.77
N TYR A 249 3.91 10.87 48.05
CA TYR A 249 5.08 11.55 48.59
C TYR A 249 6.38 10.79 48.28
N ASP A 250 6.35 9.46 48.38
CA ASP A 250 7.50 8.57 48.16
C ASP A 250 7.73 8.31 46.65
N GLU A 251 6.75 8.58 45.81
CA GLU A 251 6.86 8.40 44.35
C GLU A 251 7.93 9.34 43.77
N PRO A 252 8.92 8.80 43.02
CA PRO A 252 10.01 9.61 42.46
C PRO A 252 9.52 10.59 41.38
N LEU A 253 10.25 11.71 41.25
CA LEU A 253 10.03 12.61 40.13
C LEU A 253 10.46 11.99 38.81
N ILE A 254 9.75 12.31 37.74
CA ILE A 254 10.09 12.01 36.34
C ILE A 254 11.55 12.40 36.07
N MET A 255 12.35 11.50 35.49
CA MET A 255 13.80 11.70 35.35
C MET A 255 14.15 12.63 34.20
N LYS A 256 13.56 12.42 33.05
CA LYS A 256 13.80 13.18 31.80
C LYS A 256 12.55 13.12 30.91
N PRO A 257 12.41 14.07 29.96
CA PRO A 257 11.36 13.95 28.96
C PRO A 257 11.59 12.72 28.07
N GLU A 258 10.55 11.92 27.88
CA GLU A 258 10.58 10.77 26.98
C GLU A 258 10.56 11.23 25.50
N SER A 259 11.17 10.44 24.62
CA SER A 259 11.00 10.63 23.18
C SER A 259 9.60 10.17 22.78
N LEU A 260 8.94 10.95 21.95
CA LEU A 260 7.66 10.49 21.39
C LEU A 260 7.88 9.25 20.52
N PRO A 261 6.92 8.30 20.51
CA PRO A 261 6.96 7.16 19.61
C PRO A 261 7.11 7.60 18.14
N GLN A 262 7.82 6.82 17.35
CA GLN A 262 8.03 7.07 15.93
C GLN A 262 7.78 5.79 15.13
N HIS A 263 6.60 5.18 15.36
CA HIS A 263 6.15 4.05 14.56
C HIS A 263 5.53 4.54 13.26
N ALA A 264 5.63 3.75 12.21
CA ALA A 264 5.12 4.09 10.88
C ALA A 264 5.41 5.55 10.43
N PRO A 265 6.66 6.04 10.47
CA PRO A 265 6.97 7.46 10.32
C PRO A 265 6.52 8.04 8.97
N HIS A 266 6.53 7.25 7.90
CA HIS A 266 6.03 7.65 6.58
C HIS A 266 4.51 7.81 6.56
N LEU A 267 3.77 6.95 7.30
CA LEU A 267 2.33 7.10 7.45
C LEU A 267 2.00 8.39 8.21
N VAL A 268 2.71 8.67 9.30
CA VAL A 268 2.56 9.93 10.07
C VAL A 268 2.82 11.13 9.16
N GLU A 269 3.87 11.09 8.33
CA GLU A 269 4.20 12.15 7.38
C GLU A 269 3.10 12.34 6.31
N ASN A 270 2.46 11.26 5.86
CA ASN A 270 1.32 11.35 4.95
C ASN A 270 0.13 12.08 5.59
N TYR A 271 -0.14 11.80 6.86
CA TYR A 271 -1.20 12.52 7.60
C TYR A 271 -0.83 13.99 7.89
N CYS A 272 0.46 14.32 8.02
CA CYS A 272 0.88 15.72 8.10
C CYS A 272 0.50 16.53 6.86
N ARG A 273 0.46 15.89 5.70
CA ARG A 273 0.07 16.54 4.44
C ARG A 273 -1.45 16.59 4.22
N SER A 274 -2.19 15.58 4.68
CA SER A 274 -3.62 15.42 4.41
C SER A 274 -4.53 15.86 5.56
N ALA A 275 -4.05 15.83 6.80
CA ALA A 275 -4.79 16.11 8.04
C ALA A 275 -3.92 16.94 9.01
N HIS A 276 -3.31 18.00 8.48
CA HIS A 276 -2.38 18.87 9.22
C HIS A 276 -3.01 19.44 10.49
N GLY A 277 -2.31 19.32 11.61
CA GLY A 277 -2.76 19.81 12.90
C GLY A 277 -3.94 19.06 13.53
N LEU A 278 -4.33 17.92 12.97
CA LEU A 278 -5.44 17.12 13.49
C LEU A 278 -4.94 15.86 14.22
N ARG A 279 -5.82 15.33 15.06
CA ARG A 279 -5.68 13.99 15.63
C ARG A 279 -6.43 13.01 14.72
N THR A 280 -5.74 11.99 14.22
CA THR A 280 -6.30 10.97 13.34
C THR A 280 -6.13 9.59 13.97
N CYS A 281 -7.25 8.90 14.22
CA CYS A 281 -7.26 7.50 14.57
C CYS A 281 -7.21 6.66 13.30
N THR A 282 -6.34 5.66 13.28
CA THR A 282 -6.12 4.75 12.13
C THR A 282 -6.56 3.34 12.47
N ALA A 283 -6.60 2.45 11.48
CA ALA A 283 -6.84 1.03 11.69
C ALA A 283 -5.57 0.25 12.09
N ILE A 284 -4.42 0.90 12.20
CA ILE A 284 -3.14 0.27 12.59
C ILE A 284 -3.30 -0.41 13.95
N ASP A 285 -2.78 -1.63 14.06
CA ASP A 285 -2.57 -2.32 15.33
C ASP A 285 -1.13 -2.08 15.77
N LEU A 286 -0.93 -1.28 16.82
CA LEU A 286 0.41 -0.87 17.24
C LEU A 286 1.27 -2.06 17.66
N SER A 287 0.67 -3.10 18.23
CA SER A 287 1.40 -4.32 18.62
C SER A 287 1.90 -5.10 17.41
N LEU A 288 1.09 -5.19 16.37
CA LEU A 288 1.46 -5.77 15.07
C LEU A 288 2.50 -4.89 14.37
N GLN A 289 2.30 -3.58 14.35
CA GLN A 289 3.21 -2.61 13.74
C GLN A 289 4.63 -2.74 14.26
N LYS A 290 4.81 -2.82 15.58
CA LYS A 290 6.13 -3.00 16.21
C LYS A 290 6.80 -4.29 15.73
N ARG A 291 6.08 -5.41 15.74
CA ARG A 291 6.62 -6.71 15.26
C ARG A 291 6.98 -6.68 13.78
N VAL A 292 6.19 -5.98 12.95
CA VAL A 292 6.47 -5.78 11.53
C VAL A 292 7.76 -4.95 11.33
N GLU A 293 7.91 -3.84 12.07
CA GLU A 293 9.11 -2.99 12.01
C GLU A 293 10.37 -3.76 12.42
N ASP A 294 10.31 -4.53 13.51
CA ASP A 294 11.41 -5.37 14.00
C ASP A 294 11.81 -6.42 12.97
N LEU A 295 10.84 -7.11 12.39
CA LEU A 295 11.05 -8.15 11.37
C LEU A 295 11.69 -7.56 10.11
N LEU A 296 11.16 -6.45 9.61
CA LEU A 296 11.70 -5.79 8.42
C LEU A 296 13.11 -5.23 8.67
N THR A 297 13.37 -4.70 9.86
CA THR A 297 14.70 -4.23 10.25
C THR A 297 15.71 -5.38 10.26
N LYS A 298 15.34 -6.55 10.79
CA LYS A 298 16.15 -7.77 10.76
C LYS A 298 16.52 -8.15 9.32
N TRP A 299 15.52 -8.31 8.44
CA TRP A 299 15.73 -8.67 7.05
C TRP A 299 16.51 -7.62 6.25
N ASN A 300 16.25 -6.35 6.49
CA ASN A 300 16.96 -5.27 5.83
C ASN A 300 18.47 -5.30 6.15
N ARG A 301 18.83 -5.56 7.42
CA ARG A 301 20.24 -5.71 7.82
C ARG A 301 20.92 -6.88 7.11
N GLU A 302 20.21 -7.98 6.89
CA GLU A 302 20.72 -9.12 6.14
C GLU A 302 20.89 -8.79 4.66
N PHE A 303 19.89 -8.18 4.03
CA PHE A 303 19.92 -7.86 2.59
C PHE A 303 20.90 -6.77 2.21
N ARG A 304 21.29 -5.89 3.13
CA ARG A 304 22.35 -4.92 2.91
C ARG A 304 23.70 -5.57 2.54
N LEU A 305 23.97 -6.77 3.03
CA LEU A 305 25.15 -7.54 2.66
C LEU A 305 25.16 -7.91 1.16
N SER A 306 23.99 -7.92 0.54
CA SER A 306 23.80 -8.16 -0.90
C SER A 306 23.64 -6.85 -1.71
N GLY A 307 23.81 -5.67 -1.10
CA GLY A 307 23.67 -4.37 -1.78
C GLY A 307 22.22 -3.87 -1.89
N VAL A 308 21.30 -4.42 -1.10
CA VAL A 308 19.89 -3.98 -1.05
C VAL A 308 19.66 -3.17 0.22
N SER A 309 19.28 -1.90 0.07
CA SER A 309 19.21 -0.95 1.19
C SER A 309 17.81 -0.67 1.69
N ASP A 310 16.78 -0.86 0.87
CA ASP A 310 15.44 -0.41 1.18
C ASP A 310 14.42 -1.55 1.08
N MET A 311 13.42 -1.50 1.95
CA MET A 311 12.36 -2.49 2.03
C MET A 311 11.10 -1.85 2.60
N ALA A 312 9.95 -2.19 2.02
CA ALA A 312 8.66 -1.73 2.49
C ALA A 312 7.66 -2.87 2.59
N ALA A 313 6.72 -2.72 3.52
CA ALA A 313 5.60 -3.65 3.65
C ALA A 313 4.30 -2.94 4.06
N ILE A 314 3.20 -3.51 3.62
CA ILE A 314 1.85 -3.12 4.02
C ILE A 314 1.02 -4.38 4.28
N ILE A 315 0.26 -4.36 5.37
CA ILE A 315 -0.71 -5.40 5.70
C ILE A 315 -2.09 -4.75 5.72
N ILE A 316 -2.99 -5.27 4.89
CA ILE A 316 -4.37 -4.78 4.77
C ILE A 316 -5.31 -5.84 5.34
N ASP A 317 -6.21 -5.43 6.21
CA ASP A 317 -7.38 -6.22 6.60
C ASP A 317 -8.42 -6.19 5.47
N VAL A 318 -8.80 -7.34 4.96
CA VAL A 318 -9.68 -7.47 3.79
C VAL A 318 -11.10 -6.98 4.09
N HIS A 319 -11.56 -7.13 5.34
CA HIS A 319 -12.94 -6.79 5.72
C HIS A 319 -13.13 -5.28 5.86
N SER A 320 -12.17 -4.59 6.48
CA SER A 320 -12.21 -3.13 6.61
C SER A 320 -11.67 -2.42 5.36
N GLY A 321 -10.79 -3.06 4.60
CA GLY A 321 -10.05 -2.44 3.50
C GLY A 321 -8.97 -1.46 3.97
N GLU A 322 -8.64 -1.46 5.27
CA GLU A 322 -7.69 -0.51 5.85
C GLU A 322 -6.35 -1.18 6.19
N PRO A 323 -5.24 -0.44 6.16
CA PRO A 323 -3.96 -0.97 6.58
C PRO A 323 -3.92 -1.16 8.11
N VAL A 324 -3.62 -2.38 8.55
CA VAL A 324 -3.40 -2.74 9.96
C VAL A 324 -1.92 -2.70 10.36
N ALA A 325 -1.02 -2.68 9.37
CA ALA A 325 0.40 -2.35 9.55
C ALA A 325 0.95 -1.66 8.30
N TYR A 326 1.86 -0.70 8.49
CA TYR A 326 2.41 0.13 7.43
C TYR A 326 3.88 0.45 7.70
N CYS A 327 4.78 -0.08 6.89
CA CYS A 327 6.19 0.25 6.92
C CYS A 327 6.60 0.82 5.56
N GLY A 328 6.70 2.15 5.47
CA GLY A 328 7.05 2.84 4.22
C GLY A 328 8.49 2.63 3.78
N ASN A 329 9.41 2.41 4.73
CA ASN A 329 10.76 1.93 4.54
C ASN A 329 11.27 1.32 5.85
N ALA A 330 12.15 0.33 5.78
CA ALA A 330 12.68 -0.37 6.96
C ALA A 330 13.90 0.34 7.55
N ASP A 331 14.26 -0.01 8.81
CA ASP A 331 15.48 0.41 9.53
C ASP A 331 15.75 1.93 9.44
N MET A 332 14.82 2.71 9.99
CA MET A 332 14.88 4.18 10.00
C MET A 332 16.05 4.75 10.80
N GLU A 333 16.64 3.95 11.68
CA GLU A 333 17.81 4.35 12.47
C GLU A 333 19.08 4.35 11.64
N TYR A 334 19.15 3.48 10.62
CA TYR A 334 20.29 3.44 9.70
C TYR A 334 20.29 4.65 8.77
N ASP A 335 21.35 5.46 8.83
CA ASP A 335 21.47 6.65 8.00
C ASP A 335 21.90 6.30 6.58
N ARG A 336 21.01 6.58 5.60
CA ARG A 336 21.24 6.35 4.17
C ARG A 336 20.40 7.29 3.32
N GLU A 337 20.83 7.49 2.09
CA GLU A 337 19.98 8.12 1.08
C GLU A 337 18.76 7.26 0.82
N GLY A 338 17.60 7.88 0.67
CA GLY A 338 16.34 7.19 0.38
C GLY A 338 15.55 6.70 1.61
N LYS A 339 16.11 6.69 2.83
CA LYS A 339 15.36 6.24 4.02
C LYS A 339 14.03 6.96 4.25
N CYS A 340 13.94 8.22 3.82
CA CYS A 340 12.72 9.03 3.94
C CYS A 340 11.73 8.82 2.79
N VAL A 341 12.06 7.98 1.80
CA VAL A 341 11.15 7.66 0.69
C VAL A 341 10.09 6.69 1.18
N ASP A 342 8.82 7.08 1.09
CA ASP A 342 7.69 6.20 1.32
C ASP A 342 7.50 5.26 0.13
N ILE A 343 8.15 4.10 0.17
CA ILE A 343 8.11 3.10 -0.90
C ILE A 343 6.70 2.50 -1.08
N VAL A 344 5.89 2.46 -0.03
CA VAL A 344 4.50 1.98 -0.16
C VAL A 344 3.70 2.83 -1.14
N ARG A 345 4.05 4.12 -1.28
CA ARG A 345 3.40 5.07 -2.19
C ARG A 345 4.26 5.46 -3.39
N ALA A 346 5.53 5.10 -3.42
CA ALA A 346 6.40 5.35 -4.55
C ALA A 346 6.02 4.47 -5.74
N SER A 347 5.98 5.06 -6.94
CA SER A 347 5.75 4.34 -8.19
C SER A 347 6.98 3.52 -8.55
N ARG A 348 6.82 2.21 -8.75
CA ARG A 348 7.87 1.24 -9.06
C ARG A 348 7.41 0.32 -10.19
N SER A 349 8.35 -0.19 -10.98
CA SER A 349 8.03 -1.13 -12.06
C SER A 349 7.31 -2.37 -11.50
N SER A 350 6.14 -2.67 -12.05
CA SER A 350 5.26 -3.75 -11.57
C SER A 350 5.85 -5.15 -11.74
N GLY A 351 6.79 -5.33 -12.66
CA GLY A 351 7.19 -6.68 -13.06
C GLY A 351 5.98 -7.53 -13.42
N SER A 352 5.90 -8.72 -12.87
CA SER A 352 4.84 -9.72 -13.12
C SER A 352 3.65 -9.64 -12.14
N ILE A 353 3.59 -8.64 -11.25
CA ILE A 353 2.58 -8.61 -10.18
C ILE A 353 1.15 -8.40 -10.69
N LEU A 354 0.97 -7.93 -11.93
CA LEU A 354 -0.33 -7.69 -12.54
C LEU A 354 -0.89 -8.91 -13.29
N LYS A 355 -0.12 -9.98 -13.50
CA LYS A 355 -0.56 -11.19 -14.24
C LYS A 355 -1.82 -11.85 -13.65
N PRO A 356 -2.01 -11.99 -12.34
CA PRO A 356 -3.24 -12.53 -11.77
C PRO A 356 -4.48 -11.70 -12.14
N VAL A 357 -4.35 -10.37 -12.12
CA VAL A 357 -5.46 -9.47 -12.49
C VAL A 357 -5.88 -9.69 -13.96
N LEU A 358 -4.92 -9.86 -14.85
CA LEU A 358 -5.18 -10.18 -16.26
C LEU A 358 -5.86 -11.56 -16.42
N TYR A 359 -5.36 -12.57 -15.71
CA TYR A 359 -5.92 -13.92 -15.75
C TYR A 359 -7.40 -13.93 -15.31
N ALA A 360 -7.72 -13.31 -14.18
CA ALA A 360 -9.10 -13.21 -13.70
C ALA A 360 -9.98 -12.41 -14.66
N ALA A 361 -9.48 -11.32 -15.21
CA ALA A 361 -10.22 -10.48 -16.17
C ALA A 361 -10.52 -11.21 -17.49
N ALA A 362 -9.52 -11.92 -18.01
CA ALA A 362 -9.68 -12.69 -19.24
C ALA A 362 -10.62 -13.89 -19.08
N MET A 363 -10.67 -14.48 -17.89
CA MET A 363 -11.61 -15.54 -17.54
C MET A 363 -13.03 -15.00 -17.38
N SER A 364 -13.18 -13.86 -16.71
CA SER A 364 -14.49 -13.23 -16.46
C SER A 364 -15.22 -12.85 -17.74
N ASN A 365 -14.52 -12.48 -18.82
CA ASN A 365 -15.11 -12.16 -20.12
C ASN A 365 -15.20 -13.35 -21.09
N GLY A 366 -14.60 -14.49 -20.73
CA GLY A 366 -14.60 -15.71 -21.53
C GLY A 366 -13.47 -15.76 -22.59
N THR A 367 -12.45 -14.91 -22.51
CA THR A 367 -11.25 -15.04 -23.37
C THR A 367 -10.55 -16.36 -23.11
N ILE A 368 -10.48 -16.78 -21.85
CA ILE A 368 -9.94 -18.07 -21.42
C ILE A 368 -10.89 -18.77 -20.44
N LEU A 369 -10.71 -20.07 -20.27
CA LEU A 369 -11.19 -20.90 -19.15
C LEU A 369 -10.02 -21.19 -18.19
N PRO A 370 -10.24 -21.73 -17.00
CA PRO A 370 -9.18 -21.95 -16.01
C PRO A 370 -7.91 -22.63 -16.54
N HIS A 371 -8.10 -23.68 -17.35
CA HIS A 371 -7.01 -24.51 -17.88
C HIS A 371 -6.81 -24.34 -19.40
N THR A 372 -7.28 -23.24 -19.98
CA THR A 372 -7.10 -22.97 -21.41
C THR A 372 -5.63 -22.99 -21.79
N LEU A 373 -5.29 -23.77 -22.81
CA LEU A 373 -3.93 -23.90 -23.31
C LEU A 373 -3.49 -22.63 -24.03
N LEU A 374 -2.47 -21.99 -23.50
CA LEU A 374 -1.86 -20.78 -24.08
C LEU A 374 -0.55 -21.12 -24.82
N PRO A 375 -0.23 -20.41 -25.91
CA PRO A 375 1.05 -20.59 -26.60
C PRO A 375 2.21 -20.09 -25.76
N ASP A 376 3.25 -20.89 -25.64
CA ASP A 376 4.54 -20.55 -25.03
C ASP A 376 5.67 -20.87 -26.00
N VAL A 377 5.76 -20.05 -27.02
CA VAL A 377 6.72 -20.18 -28.13
C VAL A 377 7.36 -18.83 -28.43
N PRO A 378 8.52 -18.79 -29.02
CA PRO A 378 9.09 -17.52 -29.49
C PRO A 378 8.09 -16.78 -30.40
N MET A 379 7.85 -15.52 -30.09
CA MET A 379 6.92 -14.66 -30.80
C MET A 379 7.48 -13.26 -30.95
N ASP A 380 7.24 -12.62 -32.09
CA ASP A 380 7.48 -11.19 -32.31
C ASP A 380 6.15 -10.47 -32.54
N PHE A 381 5.95 -9.40 -31.78
CA PHE A 381 4.78 -8.55 -31.86
C PHE A 381 5.13 -7.17 -32.45
N GLY A 382 5.67 -7.14 -33.65
CA GLY A 382 6.06 -5.89 -34.31
C GLY A 382 7.28 -5.22 -33.68
N GLY A 383 8.33 -6.01 -33.48
CA GLY A 383 9.58 -5.58 -32.84
C GLY A 383 9.63 -5.77 -31.32
N PHE A 384 8.55 -6.24 -30.69
CA PHE A 384 8.54 -6.64 -29.29
C PHE A 384 8.54 -8.17 -29.18
N ALA A 385 9.69 -8.75 -28.87
CA ALA A 385 9.90 -10.20 -28.72
C ALA A 385 10.12 -10.58 -27.26
N PRO A 386 9.06 -10.89 -26.48
CA PRO A 386 9.19 -11.27 -25.08
C PRO A 386 9.87 -12.63 -24.94
N LYS A 387 10.70 -12.76 -23.88
CA LYS A 387 11.33 -14.02 -23.51
C LYS A 387 10.90 -14.43 -22.10
N ASN A 388 10.81 -15.75 -21.84
CA ASN A 388 10.68 -16.23 -20.48
C ASN A 388 11.96 -15.96 -19.69
N PHE A 389 11.87 -15.98 -18.36
CA PHE A 389 13.00 -15.57 -17.49
C PHE A 389 14.23 -16.47 -17.68
N ASP A 390 14.01 -17.77 -17.88
CA ASP A 390 15.05 -18.79 -18.10
C ASP A 390 15.42 -18.95 -19.59
N GLY A 391 14.74 -18.25 -20.49
CA GLY A 391 14.94 -18.34 -21.94
C GLY A 391 14.37 -19.64 -22.56
N THR A 392 13.66 -20.47 -21.81
CA THR A 392 13.04 -21.71 -22.29
C THR A 392 11.59 -21.51 -22.70
N TYR A 393 11.06 -22.45 -23.51
CA TYR A 393 9.67 -22.44 -23.97
C TYR A 393 9.06 -23.84 -23.83
N LEU A 394 7.78 -23.88 -23.44
CA LEU A 394 7.03 -25.12 -23.21
C LEU A 394 6.13 -25.51 -24.41
N GLY A 395 6.11 -24.71 -25.46
CA GLY A 395 5.25 -24.91 -26.63
C GLY A 395 3.80 -24.50 -26.36
N ALA A 396 3.14 -25.15 -25.44
CA ALA A 396 1.80 -24.88 -24.99
C ALA A 396 1.69 -25.17 -23.50
N VAL A 397 0.98 -24.31 -22.78
CA VAL A 397 0.88 -24.39 -21.31
C VAL A 397 -0.53 -24.01 -20.85
N PRO A 398 -1.15 -24.74 -19.91
CA PRO A 398 -2.41 -24.32 -19.29
C PRO A 398 -2.29 -22.92 -18.63
N ALA A 399 -3.33 -22.12 -18.72
CA ALA A 399 -3.31 -20.71 -18.28
C ALA A 399 -3.01 -20.56 -16.78
N ASP A 400 -3.52 -21.45 -15.93
CA ASP A 400 -3.24 -21.53 -14.50
C ASP A 400 -1.75 -21.85 -14.22
N VAL A 401 -1.17 -22.79 -14.97
CA VAL A 401 0.25 -23.15 -14.90
C VAL A 401 1.11 -21.98 -15.40
N ALA A 402 0.73 -21.31 -16.49
CA ALA A 402 1.41 -20.13 -16.98
C ALA A 402 1.43 -18.99 -15.96
N LEU A 403 0.35 -18.84 -15.19
CA LEU A 403 0.27 -17.88 -14.07
C LEU A 403 1.15 -18.32 -12.90
N ALA A 404 1.08 -19.59 -12.48
CA ALA A 404 1.85 -20.14 -11.37
C ALA A 404 3.37 -20.05 -11.62
N LEU A 405 3.82 -20.41 -12.82
CA LEU A 405 5.23 -20.31 -13.25
C LEU A 405 5.62 -18.86 -13.62
N SER A 406 4.65 -17.95 -13.66
CA SER A 406 4.87 -16.54 -14.03
C SER A 406 5.50 -16.36 -15.43
N LEU A 407 5.19 -17.24 -16.39
CA LEU A 407 5.72 -17.17 -17.75
C LEU A 407 5.39 -15.83 -18.43
N ASN A 408 6.32 -15.33 -19.21
CA ASN A 408 6.16 -14.03 -19.86
C ASN A 408 5.37 -14.15 -21.16
N VAL A 409 5.76 -15.06 -22.03
CA VAL A 409 5.21 -15.17 -23.38
C VAL A 409 3.71 -15.49 -23.37
N PRO A 410 3.21 -16.48 -22.61
CA PRO A 410 1.77 -16.77 -22.55
C PRO A 410 0.95 -15.58 -22.03
N ASN A 411 1.49 -14.83 -21.04
CA ASN A 411 0.79 -13.69 -20.47
C ASN A 411 0.80 -12.47 -21.41
N VAL A 412 1.84 -12.27 -22.22
CA VAL A 412 1.85 -11.24 -23.28
C VAL A 412 0.84 -11.59 -24.36
N HIS A 413 0.76 -12.86 -24.76
CA HIS A 413 -0.24 -13.33 -25.71
C HIS A 413 -1.66 -13.11 -25.14
N LEU A 414 -1.90 -13.47 -23.89
CA LEU A 414 -3.17 -13.24 -23.22
C LEU A 414 -3.54 -11.75 -23.16
N LEU A 415 -2.58 -10.87 -22.88
CA LEU A 415 -2.82 -9.42 -22.88
C LEU A 415 -3.18 -8.92 -24.28
N LYS A 416 -2.54 -9.45 -25.32
CA LYS A 416 -2.87 -9.11 -26.72
C LYS A 416 -4.31 -9.51 -27.07
N GLU A 417 -4.74 -10.71 -26.69
CA GLU A 417 -6.10 -11.18 -26.91
C GLU A 417 -7.15 -10.43 -26.09
N TYR A 418 -6.88 -10.14 -24.82
CA TYR A 418 -7.76 -9.35 -23.95
C TYR A 418 -7.85 -7.88 -24.38
N GLY A 419 -6.76 -7.35 -24.92
CA GLY A 419 -6.60 -5.97 -25.36
C GLY A 419 -5.94 -5.06 -24.31
N VAL A 420 -4.83 -4.43 -24.70
CA VAL A 420 -4.05 -3.52 -23.82
C VAL A 420 -4.90 -2.37 -23.29
N MET A 421 -5.76 -1.77 -24.14
CA MET A 421 -6.65 -0.67 -23.76
C MET A 421 -7.64 -1.10 -22.67
N ASN A 422 -8.27 -2.27 -22.85
CA ASN A 422 -9.23 -2.83 -21.91
C ASN A 422 -8.57 -3.11 -20.56
N PHE A 423 -7.36 -3.66 -20.57
CA PHE A 423 -6.64 -3.97 -19.36
C PHE A 423 -6.16 -2.71 -18.61
N ALA A 424 -5.65 -1.72 -19.32
CA ALA A 424 -5.26 -0.46 -18.72
C ALA A 424 -6.45 0.30 -18.10
N ASP A 425 -7.63 0.29 -18.75
CA ASP A 425 -8.87 0.85 -18.18
C ASP A 425 -9.30 0.07 -16.93
N LEU A 426 -9.27 -1.26 -16.99
CA LEU A 426 -9.57 -2.12 -15.84
C LEU A 426 -8.68 -1.76 -14.64
N LEU A 427 -7.37 -1.64 -14.84
CA LEU A 427 -6.43 -1.28 -13.77
C LEU A 427 -6.75 0.10 -13.16
N LYS A 428 -6.99 1.11 -14.01
CA LYS A 428 -7.38 2.46 -13.54
C LYS A 428 -8.66 2.41 -12.70
N ARG A 429 -9.68 1.73 -13.15
CA ARG A 429 -10.94 1.54 -12.42
C ARG A 429 -10.77 0.68 -11.16
N SER A 430 -9.76 -0.17 -11.12
CA SER A 430 -9.41 -0.95 -9.92
C SER A 430 -8.68 -0.14 -8.86
N GLY A 431 -8.26 1.10 -9.18
CA GLY A 431 -7.66 2.04 -8.25
C GLY A 431 -6.16 2.26 -8.43
N PHE A 432 -5.56 1.84 -9.55
CA PHE A 432 -4.16 2.14 -9.85
C PHE A 432 -4.00 3.60 -10.27
N THR A 433 -3.59 4.44 -9.32
CA THR A 433 -3.51 5.90 -9.50
C THR A 433 -2.27 6.34 -10.28
N SER A 434 -1.22 5.52 -10.30
CA SER A 434 0.05 5.78 -10.98
C SER A 434 0.00 5.59 -12.51
N LEU A 435 -1.06 4.97 -13.04
CA LEU A 435 -1.23 4.75 -14.47
C LEU A 435 -1.73 6.01 -15.19
N THR A 436 -0.88 7.02 -15.29
CA THR A 436 -1.23 8.35 -15.83
C THR A 436 -1.10 8.46 -17.34
N ARG A 437 -0.30 7.58 -17.98
CA ARG A 437 -0.09 7.61 -19.42
C ARG A 437 -1.31 7.08 -20.20
N PRO A 438 -1.50 7.47 -21.46
CA PRO A 438 -2.45 6.80 -22.36
C PRO A 438 -2.13 5.31 -22.51
N ALA A 439 -3.16 4.47 -22.65
CA ALA A 439 -3.00 3.02 -22.63
C ALA A 439 -2.13 2.47 -23.77
N ASP A 440 -2.18 3.11 -24.94
CA ASP A 440 -1.35 2.78 -26.11
C ASP A 440 0.16 2.95 -25.87
N LYS A 441 0.54 3.82 -24.93
CA LYS A 441 1.96 4.06 -24.58
C LYS A 441 2.57 2.97 -23.71
N TYR A 442 1.76 2.14 -23.06
CA TYR A 442 2.26 1.00 -22.29
C TYR A 442 2.54 -0.22 -23.19
N GLY A 443 1.74 -0.40 -24.24
CA GLY A 443 1.85 -1.54 -25.16
C GLY A 443 1.76 -2.89 -24.43
N LEU A 444 2.29 -3.93 -25.04
CA LEU A 444 2.32 -5.28 -24.45
C LEU A 444 3.28 -5.41 -23.27
N SER A 445 4.22 -4.48 -23.11
CA SER A 445 5.12 -4.44 -21.96
C SER A 445 4.42 -4.16 -20.62
N LEU A 446 3.17 -3.67 -20.64
CA LEU A 446 2.32 -3.42 -19.48
C LEU A 446 2.32 -4.59 -18.49
N ILE A 447 2.24 -5.83 -18.98
CA ILE A 447 2.16 -7.04 -18.15
C ILE A 447 3.53 -7.54 -17.65
N LEU A 448 4.62 -6.97 -18.14
CA LEU A 448 6.00 -7.35 -17.79
C LEU A 448 6.76 -6.27 -17.02
N GLY A 449 6.06 -5.23 -16.54
CA GLY A 449 6.68 -4.14 -15.80
C GLY A 449 6.87 -2.83 -16.56
N GLY A 450 6.29 -2.72 -17.79
CA GLY A 450 6.23 -1.46 -18.52
C GLY A 450 5.33 -0.39 -17.86
N ALA A 451 4.62 -0.76 -16.80
CA ALA A 451 3.87 0.15 -15.94
C ALA A 451 4.53 0.27 -14.58
N GLU A 452 4.49 1.47 -14.02
CA GLU A 452 4.87 1.72 -12.64
C GLU A 452 3.61 1.76 -11.78
N VAL A 453 3.66 1.06 -10.63
CA VAL A 453 2.55 0.93 -9.68
C VAL A 453 3.06 1.17 -8.26
N THR A 454 2.15 1.53 -7.34
CA THR A 454 2.49 1.63 -5.92
C THR A 454 2.20 0.33 -5.19
N LEU A 455 2.95 0.02 -4.14
CA LEU A 455 2.69 -1.15 -3.31
C LEU A 455 1.30 -1.07 -2.67
N ARG A 456 0.86 0.13 -2.31
CA ARG A 456 -0.47 0.38 -1.78
C ARG A 456 -1.57 0.03 -2.79
N ASP A 457 -1.47 0.50 -4.03
CA ASP A 457 -2.50 0.26 -5.05
C ASP A 457 -2.59 -1.23 -5.40
N VAL A 458 -1.44 -1.91 -5.47
CA VAL A 458 -1.36 -3.36 -5.66
C VAL A 458 -2.04 -4.09 -4.51
N ALA A 459 -1.61 -3.86 -3.26
CA ALA A 459 -2.16 -4.55 -2.10
C ALA A 459 -3.68 -4.28 -1.94
N MET A 460 -4.13 -3.05 -2.19
CA MET A 460 -5.54 -2.68 -2.15
C MET A 460 -6.36 -3.37 -3.25
N CYS A 461 -5.81 -3.49 -4.47
CA CYS A 461 -6.47 -4.23 -5.55
C CYS A 461 -6.68 -5.70 -5.17
N TYR A 462 -5.66 -6.34 -4.61
CA TYR A 462 -5.75 -7.72 -4.14
C TYR A 462 -6.70 -7.87 -2.94
N ALA A 463 -6.75 -6.91 -2.03
CA ALA A 463 -7.71 -6.91 -0.93
C ALA A 463 -9.16 -6.82 -1.43
N LYS A 464 -9.42 -5.95 -2.41
CA LYS A 464 -10.76 -5.87 -3.04
C LYS A 464 -11.12 -7.15 -3.78
N MET A 465 -10.19 -7.77 -4.50
CA MET A 465 -10.42 -9.06 -5.16
C MET A 465 -10.72 -10.15 -4.13
N SER A 466 -9.98 -10.21 -3.02
CA SER A 466 -10.24 -11.16 -1.93
C SER A 466 -11.61 -10.93 -1.30
N ALA A 467 -11.95 -9.70 -0.94
CA ALA A 467 -13.25 -9.35 -0.37
C ALA A 467 -14.40 -9.74 -1.30
N VAL A 468 -14.30 -9.42 -2.59
CA VAL A 468 -15.33 -9.78 -3.60
C VAL A 468 -15.41 -11.29 -3.78
N CYS A 469 -14.31 -12.02 -3.73
CA CYS A 469 -14.29 -13.49 -3.82
C CYS A 469 -15.06 -14.12 -2.65
N CYS A 470 -14.92 -13.56 -1.45
CA CYS A 470 -15.60 -14.07 -0.24
C CYS A 470 -17.05 -13.57 -0.12
N ASP A 471 -17.32 -12.32 -0.49
CA ASP A 471 -18.65 -11.69 -0.38
C ASP A 471 -19.04 -10.95 -1.67
N SER A 472 -20.11 -11.43 -2.32
CA SER A 472 -20.66 -10.82 -3.54
C SER A 472 -21.15 -9.38 -3.35
N THR A 473 -21.38 -8.92 -2.12
CA THR A 473 -21.85 -7.56 -1.81
C THR A 473 -20.72 -6.58 -1.57
N ALA A 474 -19.47 -7.07 -1.34
CA ALA A 474 -18.31 -6.24 -1.12
C ALA A 474 -17.97 -5.40 -2.37
N TYR A 475 -17.49 -4.19 -2.17
CA TYR A 475 -16.99 -3.27 -3.19
C TYR A 475 -17.81 -3.25 -4.49
N ARG A 476 -19.08 -2.86 -4.44
CA ARG A 476 -20.03 -2.92 -5.58
C ARG A 476 -19.55 -2.25 -6.86
N ASP A 477 -18.73 -1.24 -6.76
CA ASP A 477 -18.17 -0.48 -7.89
C ASP A 477 -16.84 -1.05 -8.41
N PHE A 478 -16.32 -2.12 -7.79
CA PHE A 478 -15.09 -2.74 -8.24
C PHE A 478 -15.31 -3.47 -9.58
N PRO A 479 -14.46 -3.27 -10.60
CA PRO A 479 -14.75 -3.77 -11.96
C PRO A 479 -14.66 -5.29 -12.10
N LEU A 480 -13.86 -5.96 -11.28
CA LEU A 480 -13.63 -7.42 -11.30
C LEU A 480 -14.52 -8.08 -10.24
N ARG A 481 -15.75 -8.45 -10.64
CA ARG A 481 -16.78 -8.95 -9.72
C ARG A 481 -17.12 -10.43 -9.92
N ASP A 482 -16.54 -11.10 -10.89
CA ASP A 482 -16.78 -12.51 -11.12
C ASP A 482 -16.02 -13.35 -10.09
N ARG A 483 -16.75 -13.82 -9.08
CA ARG A 483 -16.19 -14.59 -7.95
C ARG A 483 -15.57 -15.90 -8.40
N VAL A 484 -16.10 -16.53 -9.44
CA VAL A 484 -15.57 -17.78 -9.96
C VAL A 484 -14.20 -17.57 -10.61
N SER A 485 -14.06 -16.51 -11.41
CA SER A 485 -12.77 -16.12 -11.98
C SER A 485 -11.73 -15.77 -10.92
N LEU A 486 -12.15 -15.06 -9.84
CA LEU A 486 -11.29 -14.72 -8.72
C LEU A 486 -10.86 -15.96 -7.93
N TYR A 487 -11.79 -16.90 -7.70
CA TYR A 487 -11.48 -18.18 -7.06
C TYR A 487 -10.40 -18.94 -7.82
N TYR A 488 -10.58 -19.18 -9.12
CA TYR A 488 -9.58 -19.87 -9.94
C TYR A 488 -8.24 -19.14 -10.01
N MET A 489 -8.27 -17.81 -9.99
CA MET A 489 -7.04 -17.01 -9.90
C MET A 489 -6.30 -17.30 -8.59
N PHE A 490 -6.98 -17.29 -7.45
CA PHE A 490 -6.35 -17.60 -6.17
C PHE A 490 -5.90 -19.06 -6.08
N GLU A 491 -6.67 -20.01 -6.64
CA GLU A 491 -6.26 -21.41 -6.75
C GLU A 491 -4.94 -21.56 -7.55
N ALA A 492 -4.83 -20.89 -8.70
CA ALA A 492 -3.59 -20.89 -9.47
C ALA A 492 -2.41 -20.25 -8.70
N MET A 493 -2.69 -19.24 -7.87
CA MET A 493 -1.68 -18.59 -7.03
C MET A 493 -1.23 -19.46 -5.84
N TYR A 494 -2.02 -20.43 -5.36
CA TYR A 494 -1.57 -21.43 -4.38
C TYR A 494 -0.51 -22.38 -4.95
N SER A 495 -0.55 -22.63 -6.26
CA SER A 495 0.36 -23.55 -6.95
C SER A 495 1.76 -22.95 -7.20
N VAL A 496 1.99 -21.69 -6.87
CA VAL A 496 3.30 -21.03 -6.98
C VAL A 496 4.28 -21.68 -6.00
N ASN A 497 5.39 -22.18 -6.50
CA ASN A 497 6.43 -22.83 -5.66
C ASN A 497 6.95 -21.85 -4.60
N ARG A 498 6.90 -22.26 -3.33
CA ARG A 498 7.44 -21.47 -2.22
C ARG A 498 8.96 -21.54 -2.21
N PRO A 499 9.69 -20.50 -1.77
CA PRO A 499 11.14 -20.50 -1.68
C PRO A 499 11.73 -21.67 -0.85
N ASP A 500 10.96 -22.17 0.13
CA ASP A 500 11.38 -23.13 1.14
C ASP A 500 10.84 -24.55 0.90
N GLN A 501 10.31 -24.86 -0.28
CA GLN A 501 9.55 -26.11 -0.54
C GLN A 501 10.37 -27.41 -0.44
N ILE A 502 11.67 -27.35 -0.15
CA ILE A 502 12.46 -28.57 0.05
C ILE A 502 12.15 -29.28 1.39
N ASP A 503 11.61 -28.57 2.41
CA ASP A 503 11.39 -29.16 3.74
C ASP A 503 9.98 -28.95 4.37
N LEU A 504 9.17 -27.99 3.91
CA LEU A 504 7.94 -27.59 4.61
C LEU A 504 6.66 -28.34 4.20
N SER A 505 6.68 -29.13 3.14
CA SER A 505 5.53 -29.96 2.72
C SER A 505 5.08 -31.01 3.77
N ARG A 506 5.87 -31.17 4.85
CA ARG A 506 5.59 -32.10 5.96
C ARG A 506 5.04 -31.44 7.22
N VAL A 507 4.91 -30.10 7.25
CA VAL A 507 4.42 -29.38 8.43
C VAL A 507 3.01 -28.90 8.18
N SER A 508 2.03 -29.54 8.81
CA SER A 508 0.58 -29.26 8.70
C SER A 508 0.14 -27.88 9.23
N SER A 509 1.07 -27.06 9.72
CA SER A 509 0.79 -25.72 10.26
C SER A 509 1.10 -24.58 9.28
N VAL A 510 1.48 -24.88 8.04
CA VAL A 510 1.79 -23.85 7.04
C VAL A 510 0.48 -23.26 6.49
N GLN A 511 0.26 -21.99 6.74
CA GLN A 511 -0.92 -21.27 6.23
C GLN A 511 -0.98 -21.33 4.70
N ASN A 512 -2.17 -21.62 4.15
CA ASN A 512 -2.42 -21.52 2.72
C ASN A 512 -2.50 -20.04 2.32
N VAL A 513 -1.47 -19.56 1.63
CA VAL A 513 -1.40 -18.19 1.12
C VAL A 513 -1.33 -18.25 -0.40
N ALA A 514 -2.32 -17.67 -1.07
CA ALA A 514 -2.26 -17.41 -2.50
C ALA A 514 -1.28 -16.26 -2.73
N TRP A 515 -0.22 -16.45 -3.54
CA TRP A 515 0.81 -15.43 -3.64
C TRP A 515 1.36 -15.24 -5.05
N LYS A 516 1.90 -14.05 -5.30
CA LYS A 516 2.52 -13.69 -6.57
C LYS A 516 3.78 -12.88 -6.36
N THR A 517 4.79 -13.20 -7.16
CA THR A 517 6.05 -12.45 -7.23
C THR A 517 6.06 -11.50 -8.42
N GLY A 518 6.81 -10.43 -8.28
CA GLY A 518 7.21 -9.55 -9.37
C GLY A 518 8.71 -9.30 -9.31
N THR A 519 9.33 -9.22 -10.48
CA THR A 519 10.73 -8.81 -10.62
C THR A 519 10.80 -7.88 -11.82
N SER A 520 11.32 -6.68 -11.63
CA SER A 520 11.45 -5.72 -12.72
C SER A 520 12.68 -6.00 -13.58
N TYR A 521 12.66 -5.52 -14.82
CA TYR A 521 13.81 -5.56 -15.70
C TYR A 521 15.02 -4.84 -15.07
N GLY A 522 16.19 -5.48 -15.14
CA GLY A 522 17.42 -4.98 -14.52
C GLY A 522 17.49 -5.21 -13.02
N SER A 523 16.65 -6.10 -12.46
CA SER A 523 16.68 -6.49 -11.03
C SER A 523 16.66 -5.29 -10.07
N ARG A 524 15.75 -4.33 -10.30
CA ARG A 524 15.60 -3.11 -9.51
C ARG A 524 14.55 -3.24 -8.41
N ASP A 525 13.46 -3.96 -8.73
CA ASP A 525 12.29 -4.10 -7.87
C ASP A 525 11.96 -5.58 -7.70
N ALA A 526 11.92 -6.03 -6.47
CA ALA A 526 11.49 -7.35 -6.08
C ALA A 526 10.20 -7.25 -5.25
N TRP A 527 9.12 -7.88 -5.73
CA TRP A 527 7.79 -7.84 -5.14
C TRP A 527 7.37 -9.21 -4.66
N ALA A 528 6.64 -9.25 -3.57
CA ALA A 528 5.80 -10.37 -3.19
C ALA A 528 4.47 -9.86 -2.63
N VAL A 529 3.36 -10.40 -3.11
CA VAL A 529 2.04 -10.13 -2.56
C VAL A 529 1.38 -11.46 -2.24
N GLY A 530 1.05 -11.65 -0.97
CA GLY A 530 0.30 -12.79 -0.46
C GLY A 530 -1.11 -12.37 -0.10
N VAL A 531 -2.04 -13.28 -0.31
CA VAL A 531 -3.48 -13.03 -0.14
C VAL A 531 -4.14 -14.20 0.56
N THR A 532 -4.97 -13.89 1.52
CA THR A 532 -5.89 -14.83 2.18
C THR A 532 -7.28 -14.18 2.24
N PRO A 533 -8.33 -14.90 2.62
CA PRO A 533 -9.66 -14.29 2.82
C PRO A 533 -9.68 -13.09 3.77
N ASN A 534 -8.76 -13.03 4.74
CA ASN A 534 -8.79 -12.02 5.80
C ASN A 534 -7.70 -10.97 5.67
N PHE A 535 -6.56 -11.29 5.04
CA PHE A 535 -5.41 -10.37 4.98
C PHE A 535 -4.72 -10.37 3.62
N VAL A 536 -4.21 -9.20 3.26
CA VAL A 536 -3.24 -9.06 2.16
C VAL A 536 -1.94 -8.51 2.73
N VAL A 537 -0.84 -9.16 2.41
CA VAL A 537 0.51 -8.72 2.75
C VAL A 537 1.25 -8.40 1.46
N GLY A 538 1.61 -7.14 1.29
CA GLY A 538 2.46 -6.67 0.20
C GLY A 538 3.85 -6.34 0.71
N VAL A 539 4.90 -6.83 0.02
CA VAL A 539 6.31 -6.56 0.30
C VAL A 539 7.01 -6.10 -0.97
N TRP A 540 7.81 -5.07 -0.85
CA TRP A 540 8.75 -4.61 -1.87
C TRP A 540 10.16 -4.55 -1.30
N VAL A 541 11.16 -4.96 -2.10
CA VAL A 541 12.58 -4.99 -1.74
C VAL A 541 13.40 -4.46 -2.92
N GLY A 542 14.35 -3.55 -2.65
CA GLY A 542 15.19 -2.94 -3.68
C GLY A 542 15.99 -1.77 -3.15
N ASN A 543 16.32 -0.82 -4.02
CA ASN A 543 16.95 0.44 -3.65
C ASN A 543 16.06 1.63 -4.02
N ALA A 544 15.90 2.57 -3.11
CA ALA A 544 15.02 3.73 -3.30
C ALA A 544 15.44 4.61 -4.49
N ASP A 545 16.73 4.65 -4.83
CA ASP A 545 17.30 5.35 -5.97
C ASP A 545 17.05 4.63 -7.32
N GLY A 546 16.53 3.39 -7.30
CA GLY A 546 16.27 2.57 -8.49
C GLY A 546 17.51 1.85 -9.01
N SER A 547 18.62 1.81 -8.29
CA SER A 547 19.77 0.98 -8.64
C SER A 547 19.43 -0.50 -8.59
N GLY A 548 19.84 -1.27 -9.62
CA GLY A 548 19.61 -2.70 -9.71
C GLY A 548 20.66 -3.51 -8.96
N VAL A 549 20.25 -4.66 -8.41
CA VAL A 549 21.15 -5.60 -7.72
C VAL A 549 21.10 -6.94 -8.42
N SER A 550 22.25 -7.44 -8.86
CA SER A 550 22.32 -8.72 -9.56
C SER A 550 21.73 -9.85 -8.71
N GLY A 551 20.82 -10.63 -9.30
CA GLY A 551 20.15 -11.74 -8.61
C GLY A 551 18.99 -11.32 -7.68
N LEU A 552 18.62 -10.05 -7.62
CA LEU A 552 17.43 -9.58 -6.90
C LEU A 552 16.18 -10.09 -7.61
N THR A 553 15.42 -10.95 -6.95
CA THR A 553 14.14 -11.47 -7.44
C THR A 553 13.10 -11.46 -6.34
N GLY A 554 11.81 -11.35 -6.73
CA GLY A 554 10.70 -11.39 -5.79
C GLY A 554 10.66 -12.66 -4.94
N ALA A 555 10.93 -13.83 -5.55
CA ALA A 555 10.92 -15.11 -4.87
C ALA A 555 12.01 -15.22 -3.80
N LYS A 556 13.23 -14.75 -4.09
CA LYS A 556 14.38 -14.89 -3.21
C LYS A 556 14.40 -13.86 -2.07
N PHE A 557 13.95 -12.61 -2.34
CA PHE A 557 14.08 -11.52 -1.37
C PHE A 557 12.75 -11.14 -0.74
N ALA A 558 11.71 -10.88 -1.51
CA ALA A 558 10.43 -10.42 -0.97
C ALA A 558 9.54 -11.57 -0.44
N GLY A 559 9.61 -12.75 -1.06
CA GLY A 559 8.80 -13.91 -0.69
C GLY A 559 8.98 -14.37 0.75
N PRO A 560 10.23 -14.67 1.22
CA PRO A 560 10.47 -15.10 2.59
C PRO A 560 9.96 -14.12 3.63
N VAL A 561 10.19 -12.81 3.40
CA VAL A 561 9.71 -11.74 4.28
C VAL A 561 8.18 -11.74 4.35
N MET A 562 7.51 -11.86 3.20
CA MET A 562 6.05 -11.91 3.14
C MET A 562 5.49 -13.10 3.94
N PHE A 563 6.09 -14.29 3.83
CA PHE A 563 5.64 -15.46 4.59
C PHE A 563 5.88 -15.31 6.09
N GLU A 564 7.01 -14.72 6.51
CA GLU A 564 7.25 -14.44 7.94
C GLU A 564 6.24 -13.41 8.48
N LEU A 565 5.86 -12.41 7.68
CA LEU A 565 4.80 -11.46 8.05
C LEU A 565 3.45 -12.16 8.22
N PHE A 566 3.08 -13.12 7.36
CA PHE A 566 1.89 -13.95 7.56
C PHE A 566 1.97 -14.76 8.85
N GLY A 567 3.15 -15.20 9.28
CA GLY A 567 3.37 -15.84 10.56
C GLY A 567 3.02 -15.00 11.79
N LEU A 568 2.93 -13.67 11.64
CA LEU A 568 2.47 -12.75 12.69
C LEU A 568 0.94 -12.66 12.77
N LEU A 569 0.21 -13.13 11.74
CA LEU A 569 -1.24 -13.00 11.60
C LEU A 569 -1.95 -14.28 12.04
N ARG A 570 -3.21 -14.15 12.47
CA ARG A 570 -4.05 -15.26 12.87
C ARG A 570 -5.33 -15.31 12.04
N GLY A 571 -5.85 -16.51 11.79
CA GLY A 571 -7.14 -16.66 11.13
C GLY A 571 -7.10 -16.35 9.63
N CYS A 572 -6.05 -16.79 8.92
CA CYS A 572 -5.89 -16.49 7.50
C CYS A 572 -6.95 -17.16 6.59
N GLY A 573 -7.43 -18.37 6.91
CA GLY A 573 -8.44 -19.07 6.12
C GLY A 573 -7.98 -19.55 4.75
N SER A 574 -8.87 -20.12 3.95
CA SER A 574 -8.71 -20.47 2.54
C SER A 574 -9.91 -20.02 1.73
N PHE A 575 -9.73 -19.76 0.44
CA PHE A 575 -10.86 -19.40 -0.44
C PHE A 575 -11.72 -20.63 -0.72
N GLU A 576 -13.01 -20.41 -0.79
CA GLU A 576 -14.00 -21.43 -1.10
C GLU A 576 -14.61 -21.18 -2.48
N MET A 577 -14.89 -22.28 -3.20
CA MET A 577 -15.56 -22.20 -4.50
C MET A 577 -16.93 -21.53 -4.34
N PRO A 578 -17.25 -20.51 -5.16
CA PRO A 578 -18.57 -19.92 -5.16
C PRO A 578 -19.69 -20.93 -5.45
N SER A 579 -20.91 -20.58 -5.05
CA SER A 579 -22.06 -21.48 -5.22
C SER A 579 -22.31 -21.85 -6.69
N GLU A 580 -22.87 -23.04 -6.94
CA GLU A 580 -23.23 -23.51 -8.30
C GLU A 580 -24.14 -22.53 -9.06
N LYS A 581 -24.91 -21.68 -8.36
CA LYS A 581 -25.74 -20.64 -8.99
C LYS A 581 -24.92 -19.53 -9.66
N GLU A 582 -23.69 -19.36 -9.24
CA GLU A 582 -22.76 -18.38 -9.80
C GLU A 582 -21.91 -18.95 -10.94
N CYS A 583 -21.83 -20.27 -11.04
CA CYS A 583 -21.10 -21.02 -12.06
C CYS A 583 -22.03 -21.47 -13.19
N ILE A 584 -21.43 -21.90 -14.28
CA ILE A 584 -22.06 -22.76 -15.30
C ILE A 584 -21.25 -24.05 -15.43
N MET A 585 -21.95 -25.19 -15.52
CA MET A 585 -21.30 -26.44 -15.91
C MET A 585 -21.02 -26.44 -17.40
N MET A 586 -19.78 -26.65 -17.79
CA MET A 586 -19.35 -26.65 -19.20
C MET A 586 -18.54 -27.90 -19.46
N ASN A 587 -18.85 -28.56 -20.59
CA ASN A 587 -18.02 -29.64 -21.09
C ASN A 587 -16.80 -29.05 -21.79
N VAL A 588 -15.60 -29.33 -21.31
CA VAL A 588 -14.34 -28.81 -21.85
C VAL A 588 -13.48 -29.97 -22.39
N CYS A 589 -12.68 -29.65 -23.39
CA CYS A 589 -11.65 -30.56 -23.88
C CYS A 589 -10.54 -30.70 -22.84
N SER A 590 -10.34 -31.90 -22.29
CA SER A 590 -9.33 -32.14 -21.23
C SER A 590 -7.88 -31.95 -21.70
N GLN A 591 -7.64 -31.91 -23.04
CA GLN A 591 -6.29 -31.68 -23.60
C GLN A 591 -5.99 -30.18 -23.80
N SER A 592 -7.01 -29.37 -24.07
CA SER A 592 -6.80 -27.96 -24.38
C SER A 592 -7.43 -26.97 -23.41
N GLY A 593 -8.30 -27.45 -22.50
CA GLY A 593 -9.03 -26.58 -21.58
C GLY A 593 -10.06 -25.64 -22.22
N TYR A 594 -10.25 -25.70 -23.54
CA TYR A 594 -11.31 -24.96 -24.27
C TYR A 594 -12.66 -25.69 -24.17
N PRO A 595 -13.80 -24.98 -24.38
CA PRO A 595 -15.09 -25.65 -24.58
C PRO A 595 -14.96 -26.78 -25.60
N ALA A 596 -15.52 -27.94 -25.29
CA ALA A 596 -15.40 -29.12 -26.14
C ALA A 596 -16.13 -28.93 -27.47
N GLY A 597 -15.44 -29.22 -28.55
CA GLY A 597 -16.00 -29.32 -29.91
C GLY A 597 -16.41 -30.76 -30.23
N LYS A 598 -17.08 -30.93 -31.38
CA LYS A 598 -17.53 -32.25 -31.87
C LYS A 598 -16.40 -33.27 -32.06
N ASN A 599 -15.16 -32.79 -32.27
CA ASN A 599 -13.99 -33.63 -32.54
C ASN A 599 -13.14 -33.91 -31.29
N CYS A 600 -13.55 -33.45 -30.13
CA CYS A 600 -12.82 -33.69 -28.89
C CYS A 600 -13.10 -35.11 -28.38
N ASN A 601 -12.06 -35.97 -28.37
CA ASN A 601 -12.18 -37.36 -27.91
C ASN A 601 -12.21 -37.47 -26.37
N LYS A 602 -11.52 -36.54 -25.65
CA LYS A 602 -11.40 -36.51 -24.20
C LYS A 602 -12.02 -35.23 -23.69
N THR A 603 -13.05 -35.35 -22.88
CA THR A 603 -13.76 -34.20 -22.31
C THR A 603 -13.99 -34.39 -20.82
N GLU A 604 -14.10 -33.30 -20.10
CA GLU A 604 -14.44 -33.25 -18.70
C GLU A 604 -15.44 -32.12 -18.43
N VAL A 605 -16.19 -32.22 -17.34
CA VAL A 605 -17.11 -31.20 -16.92
C VAL A 605 -16.46 -30.29 -15.89
N LEU A 606 -16.43 -29.00 -16.17
CA LEU A 606 -15.83 -27.99 -15.31
C LEU A 606 -16.88 -26.94 -14.92
N LEU A 607 -16.82 -26.50 -13.67
CA LEU A 607 -17.57 -25.32 -13.21
C LEU A 607 -16.82 -24.08 -13.63
N VAL A 608 -17.40 -23.24 -14.48
CA VAL A 608 -16.74 -22.09 -15.06
C VAL A 608 -17.55 -20.81 -14.85
N PRO A 609 -16.93 -19.62 -15.00
CA PRO A 609 -17.63 -18.34 -14.93
C PRO A 609 -18.73 -18.22 -15.99
N LYS A 610 -19.74 -17.40 -15.73
CA LYS A 610 -20.82 -17.15 -16.69
C LYS A 610 -20.35 -16.56 -18.01
N GLY A 611 -19.23 -15.79 -18.00
CA GLY A 611 -18.57 -15.26 -19.20
C GLY A 611 -18.03 -16.33 -20.15
N ALA A 612 -17.80 -17.54 -19.66
CA ALA A 612 -17.33 -18.68 -20.44
C ALA A 612 -18.20 -19.04 -21.66
N LYS A 613 -19.46 -18.58 -21.68
CA LYS A 613 -20.34 -18.71 -22.87
C LYS A 613 -19.77 -18.04 -24.12
N ASN A 614 -18.90 -17.08 -23.96
CA ASN A 614 -18.23 -16.35 -25.05
C ASN A 614 -16.92 -17.02 -25.48
N SER A 615 -16.48 -18.08 -24.81
CA SER A 615 -15.22 -18.75 -25.10
C SER A 615 -15.26 -19.49 -26.43
N LYS A 616 -14.15 -19.46 -27.15
CA LYS A 616 -13.96 -20.17 -28.41
C LYS A 616 -14.00 -21.68 -28.15
N VAL A 617 -14.62 -22.43 -29.05
CA VAL A 617 -14.58 -23.90 -29.05
C VAL A 617 -13.16 -24.38 -29.37
N CYS A 618 -12.77 -25.54 -28.84
CA CYS A 618 -11.46 -26.13 -28.98
C CYS A 618 -10.96 -26.05 -30.45
N PRO A 619 -9.85 -25.33 -30.71
CA PRO A 619 -9.32 -25.14 -32.06
C PRO A 619 -8.36 -26.27 -32.47
N TYR A 620 -7.98 -27.13 -31.55
CA TYR A 620 -6.90 -28.10 -31.74
C TYR A 620 -7.40 -29.49 -32.10
N CYS A 621 -8.63 -29.87 -31.74
CA CYS A 621 -9.18 -31.19 -32.08
C CYS A 621 -9.82 -31.15 -33.45
N ARG A 622 -9.27 -31.96 -34.39
CA ARG A 622 -9.78 -32.05 -35.75
C ARG A 622 -9.90 -33.47 -36.22
N GLU A 623 -10.86 -33.72 -37.14
CA GLU A 623 -11.07 -35.00 -37.81
C GLU A 623 -10.17 -35.10 -39.01
N GLU A 624 -9.40 -36.15 -39.13
CA GLU A 624 -8.53 -36.45 -40.24
C GLU A 624 -8.89 -37.81 -40.86
N SER A 625 -8.71 -37.94 -42.17
CA SER A 625 -8.85 -39.18 -42.89
C SER A 625 -7.54 -39.93 -42.92
N VAL A 626 -7.49 -41.12 -42.32
CA VAL A 626 -6.27 -41.96 -42.25
C VAL A 626 -6.48 -43.29 -42.93
N SER A 627 -5.38 -43.93 -43.33
CA SER A 627 -5.35 -45.29 -43.85
C SER A 627 -5.97 -46.27 -42.88
N LEU A 628 -6.40 -47.42 -43.31
CA LEU A 628 -7.02 -48.47 -42.49
C LEU A 628 -6.11 -48.93 -41.33
N ASP A 629 -4.80 -48.85 -41.49
CA ASP A 629 -3.78 -49.14 -40.48
C ASP A 629 -3.44 -47.93 -39.60
N GLY A 630 -4.01 -46.74 -39.87
CA GLY A 630 -3.75 -45.51 -39.12
C GLY A 630 -2.42 -44.84 -39.36
N ASN A 631 -1.55 -45.37 -40.22
CA ASN A 631 -0.16 -44.93 -40.36
C ASN A 631 0.04 -43.71 -41.28
N TYR A 632 -0.92 -43.44 -42.15
CA TYR A 632 -0.82 -42.36 -43.14
C TYR A 632 -2.11 -41.56 -43.25
N ARG A 633 -2.00 -40.25 -43.48
CA ARG A 633 -3.15 -39.40 -43.88
C ARG A 633 -3.41 -39.60 -45.37
N ILE A 634 -4.67 -39.61 -45.72
CA ILE A 634 -5.13 -39.81 -47.09
C ILE A 634 -6.03 -38.62 -47.50
N THR A 635 -5.69 -37.98 -48.60
CA THR A 635 -6.44 -36.84 -49.14
C THR A 635 -7.33 -37.24 -50.32
N ASP A 636 -7.08 -38.38 -50.94
CA ASP A 636 -7.87 -38.89 -52.06
C ASP A 636 -9.15 -39.59 -51.59
N ARG A 637 -10.26 -39.23 -52.19
CA ARG A 637 -11.57 -39.81 -51.93
C ARG A 637 -11.78 -41.22 -52.54
N SER A 638 -10.86 -41.66 -53.38
CA SER A 638 -10.92 -42.98 -53.99
C SER A 638 -10.37 -44.12 -53.12
N GLU A 639 -9.64 -43.79 -52.05
CA GLU A 639 -9.11 -44.79 -51.14
C GLU A 639 -10.06 -45.03 -49.95
N LEU A 640 -10.01 -46.24 -49.38
CA LEU A 640 -10.70 -46.57 -48.14
C LEU A 640 -10.01 -45.87 -46.96
N VAL A 641 -10.75 -45.04 -46.28
CA VAL A 641 -10.25 -44.21 -45.17
C VAL A 641 -11.07 -44.47 -43.91
N VAL A 642 -10.44 -44.32 -42.75
CA VAL A 642 -11.08 -44.22 -41.45
C VAL A 642 -10.97 -42.78 -41.00
N LYS A 643 -12.04 -42.22 -40.50
CA LYS A 643 -12.06 -40.91 -39.88
C LYS A 643 -11.66 -41.05 -38.43
N GLN A 644 -10.64 -40.31 -38.03
CA GLN A 644 -10.12 -40.30 -36.66
C GLN A 644 -9.87 -38.87 -36.19
N ASN A 645 -10.21 -38.61 -34.93
CA ASN A 645 -9.97 -37.31 -34.33
C ASN A 645 -8.57 -37.27 -33.70
N PHE A 646 -7.87 -36.18 -33.95
CA PHE A 646 -6.52 -35.91 -33.41
C PHE A 646 -6.54 -34.59 -32.69
N PHE A 647 -5.72 -34.51 -31.59
CA PHE A 647 -5.37 -33.25 -30.96
C PHE A 647 -4.09 -32.74 -31.62
N VAL A 648 -4.17 -31.64 -32.33
CA VAL A 648 -3.10 -31.13 -33.19
C VAL A 648 -2.75 -29.70 -32.81
N LEU A 649 -1.56 -29.50 -32.32
CA LEU A 649 -1.02 -28.18 -32.04
C LEU A 649 -0.47 -27.54 -33.30
N PRO A 650 -0.45 -26.19 -33.41
CA PRO A 650 0.32 -25.50 -34.43
C PRO A 650 1.78 -25.96 -34.43
N PRO A 651 2.44 -26.00 -35.59
CA PRO A 651 3.77 -26.63 -35.74
C PRO A 651 4.82 -26.13 -34.76
N LEU A 652 4.89 -24.80 -34.58
CA LEU A 652 5.84 -24.21 -33.65
C LEU A 652 5.54 -24.59 -32.21
N MET A 653 4.25 -24.66 -31.83
CA MET A 653 3.84 -25.14 -30.46
C MET A 653 4.20 -26.62 -30.33
N GLU A 654 3.91 -27.46 -31.34
CA GLU A 654 4.23 -28.88 -31.31
C GLU A 654 5.72 -29.13 -31.12
N HIS A 655 6.57 -28.36 -31.84
CA HIS A 655 8.03 -28.48 -31.73
C HIS A 655 8.56 -28.40 -30.29
N TYR A 656 8.10 -27.41 -29.53
CA TYR A 656 8.50 -27.23 -28.14
C TYR A 656 7.73 -28.14 -27.18
N TYR A 657 6.46 -28.47 -27.46
CA TYR A 657 5.57 -29.24 -26.59
C TYR A 657 5.91 -30.73 -26.57
N LYS A 658 6.11 -31.33 -27.74
CA LYS A 658 6.29 -32.78 -27.94
C LYS A 658 7.45 -33.37 -27.13
N PRO A 659 8.65 -32.76 -27.02
CA PRO A 659 9.74 -33.30 -26.21
C PRO A 659 9.42 -33.38 -24.71
N LEU A 660 8.50 -32.55 -24.23
CA LEU A 660 8.08 -32.49 -22.82
C LEU A 660 6.86 -33.36 -22.53
N HIS A 661 6.15 -33.84 -23.59
CA HIS A 661 4.92 -34.61 -23.53
C HIS A 661 4.99 -35.87 -24.36
N PRO A 662 5.63 -36.96 -23.85
CA PRO A 662 5.77 -38.23 -24.59
C PRO A 662 4.42 -38.84 -25.00
N GLU A 663 3.33 -38.49 -24.31
CA GLU A 663 1.97 -38.91 -24.60
C GLU A 663 1.34 -38.22 -25.83
N TYR A 664 1.98 -37.15 -26.33
CA TYR A 664 1.47 -36.40 -27.46
C TYR A 664 1.68 -37.19 -28.76
N VAL A 665 0.59 -37.40 -29.47
CA VAL A 665 0.59 -38.13 -30.75
C VAL A 665 0.51 -37.12 -31.88
N SER A 666 1.60 -36.98 -32.65
CA SER A 666 1.63 -36.16 -33.85
C SER A 666 0.71 -36.74 -34.94
N LEU A 667 0.29 -35.90 -35.87
CA LEU A 667 -0.45 -36.38 -37.04
C LEU A 667 0.37 -37.39 -37.82
N PRO A 668 -0.25 -38.49 -38.35
CA PRO A 668 0.40 -39.35 -39.29
C PRO A 668 0.88 -38.61 -40.53
N PRO A 669 2.01 -38.99 -41.13
CA PRO A 669 2.49 -38.37 -42.35
C PRO A 669 1.49 -38.59 -43.54
N LEU A 670 1.55 -37.72 -44.52
CA LEU A 670 0.82 -37.96 -45.79
C LEU A 670 1.36 -39.20 -46.48
N LYS A 671 0.49 -40.01 -47.09
CA LYS A 671 0.90 -41.19 -47.86
C LYS A 671 1.87 -40.80 -48.98
N SER A 672 2.96 -41.52 -49.14
CA SER A 672 4.11 -41.16 -49.97
C SER A 672 3.76 -40.85 -51.45
N TYR A 673 2.67 -41.39 -51.98
CA TYR A 673 2.19 -41.07 -53.36
C TYR A 673 1.80 -39.60 -53.50
N TYR A 674 1.29 -38.95 -52.43
CA TYR A 674 0.95 -37.54 -52.39
C TYR A 674 2.15 -36.67 -51.98
N ALA A 675 3.09 -37.23 -51.22
CA ALA A 675 4.33 -36.56 -50.87
C ALA A 675 5.31 -36.43 -52.05
N ALA A 676 5.27 -37.37 -52.98
CA ALA A 676 6.11 -37.35 -54.17
C ALA A 676 5.72 -36.24 -55.20
N THR A 677 4.49 -35.75 -55.13
CA THR A 677 4.01 -34.59 -55.95
C THR A 677 4.29 -33.23 -55.30
N SER A 678 4.54 -33.20 -53.97
CA SER A 678 5.04 -32.06 -53.26
C SER A 678 6.51 -32.33 -52.88
N GLY A 679 7.48 -32.07 -53.77
CA GLY A 679 8.92 -32.13 -53.46
C GLY A 679 9.20 -31.41 -52.14
N ALA A 680 10.34 -31.70 -51.49
CA ALA A 680 10.73 -31.06 -50.25
C ALA A 680 10.42 -29.57 -50.30
N GLN A 681 9.51 -29.10 -49.46
CA GLN A 681 9.00 -27.73 -49.51
C GLN A 681 10.08 -26.72 -49.18
N MET A 682 11.06 -27.14 -48.36
CA MET A 682 12.19 -26.32 -47.93
C MET A 682 13.53 -26.92 -48.37
N HIS A 683 14.48 -26.08 -48.70
CA HIS A 683 15.84 -26.49 -49.00
C HIS A 683 16.83 -25.40 -48.59
N PHE A 684 17.90 -25.80 -47.85
CA PHE A 684 19.00 -24.87 -47.54
C PHE A 684 19.82 -24.61 -48.81
N ILE A 685 19.94 -23.34 -49.19
CA ILE A 685 20.81 -22.89 -50.26
C ILE A 685 22.25 -22.79 -49.73
N SER A 686 22.41 -22.19 -48.55
CA SER A 686 23.69 -21.95 -47.91
C SER A 686 23.49 -21.90 -46.37
N PRO A 687 24.42 -22.44 -45.58
CA PRO A 687 25.50 -23.36 -45.99
C PRO A 687 24.98 -24.77 -46.33
N ALA A 688 25.83 -25.62 -46.95
CA ALA A 688 25.48 -27.01 -47.14
C ALA A 688 25.57 -27.83 -45.85
N ASN A 689 24.77 -28.89 -45.73
CA ASN A 689 24.79 -29.76 -44.55
C ASN A 689 26.17 -30.40 -44.34
N GLY A 690 26.67 -30.38 -43.10
CA GLY A 690 28.00 -30.88 -42.73
C GLY A 690 29.14 -29.92 -43.05
N SER A 691 28.86 -28.68 -43.44
CA SER A 691 29.88 -27.68 -43.76
C SER A 691 30.77 -27.34 -42.55
N ILE A 692 32.09 -27.24 -42.84
CA ILE A 692 33.04 -26.69 -41.86
C ILE A 692 33.31 -25.22 -42.27
N ILE A 693 32.94 -24.28 -41.41
CA ILE A 693 32.95 -22.84 -41.66
C ILE A 693 34.00 -22.16 -40.78
N SER A 694 34.91 -21.41 -41.42
CA SER A 694 35.81 -20.52 -40.66
C SER A 694 35.28 -19.11 -40.73
N LEU A 695 34.95 -18.52 -39.59
CA LEU A 695 34.42 -17.18 -39.52
C LEU A 695 35.52 -16.13 -39.73
N ALA A 696 35.31 -15.22 -40.66
CA ALA A 696 36.14 -14.03 -40.80
C ALA A 696 35.97 -13.18 -39.51
N ARG A 697 37.06 -12.56 -39.03
CA ARG A 697 36.99 -11.64 -37.90
C ARG A 697 36.82 -10.21 -38.41
N HIS A 698 35.95 -9.45 -37.72
CA HIS A 698 35.84 -8.02 -37.94
C HIS A 698 37.12 -7.29 -37.47
N ALA A 699 37.27 -6.04 -37.87
CA ALA A 699 38.43 -5.23 -37.51
C ALA A 699 38.59 -4.99 -35.97
N ASP A 700 37.53 -5.14 -35.22
CA ASP A 700 37.46 -5.10 -33.75
C ASP A 700 37.79 -6.44 -33.07
N GLY A 701 38.11 -7.48 -33.85
CA GLY A 701 38.42 -8.83 -33.35
C GLY A 701 37.19 -9.71 -33.08
N THR A 702 35.98 -9.22 -33.23
CA THR A 702 34.75 -10.01 -33.09
C THR A 702 34.60 -11.02 -34.23
N PRO A 703 34.10 -12.26 -33.99
CA PRO A 703 33.85 -13.22 -35.08
C PRO A 703 32.70 -12.71 -35.96
N GLY A 704 32.82 -12.92 -37.25
CA GLY A 704 31.78 -12.61 -38.23
C GLY A 704 30.60 -13.60 -38.12
N ASN A 705 29.56 -13.35 -38.88
CA ASN A 705 28.33 -14.13 -38.91
C ASN A 705 28.30 -15.13 -40.05
N VAL A 706 27.56 -16.22 -39.89
CA VAL A 706 27.15 -17.14 -40.96
C VAL A 706 25.82 -16.66 -41.49
N ILE A 707 25.71 -16.46 -42.79
CA ILE A 707 24.44 -16.16 -43.45
C ILE A 707 23.82 -17.47 -43.92
N CYS A 708 22.68 -17.84 -43.37
CA CYS A 708 21.92 -18.99 -43.77
C CYS A 708 20.80 -18.57 -44.72
N GLN A 709 20.69 -19.27 -45.85
CA GLN A 709 19.67 -19.01 -46.85
C GLN A 709 18.88 -20.27 -47.14
N VAL A 710 17.57 -20.12 -47.24
CA VAL A 710 16.62 -21.21 -47.50
C VAL A 710 15.67 -20.79 -48.62
N THR A 711 15.34 -21.76 -49.45
CA THR A 711 14.21 -21.61 -50.40
C THR A 711 13.01 -22.37 -49.89
N HIS A 712 11.82 -21.83 -50.11
CA HIS A 712 10.54 -22.48 -49.83
C HIS A 712 9.66 -22.49 -51.07
N SER A 713 8.98 -23.61 -51.32
CA SER A 713 8.09 -23.76 -52.51
C SER A 713 6.83 -22.86 -52.44
N ASN A 714 6.43 -22.46 -51.24
CA ASN A 714 5.31 -21.55 -50.98
C ASN A 714 5.83 -20.16 -50.62
N SER A 715 5.53 -19.17 -51.47
CA SER A 715 5.97 -17.77 -51.27
C SER A 715 5.32 -17.05 -50.06
N SER A 716 4.26 -17.62 -49.48
CA SER A 716 3.61 -17.09 -48.27
C SER A 716 4.04 -17.80 -46.98
N ALA A 717 5.04 -18.67 -47.06
CA ALA A 717 5.56 -19.36 -45.91
C ALA A 717 6.24 -18.39 -44.91
N GLU A 718 6.06 -18.64 -43.65
CA GLU A 718 6.88 -18.07 -42.58
C GLU A 718 7.79 -19.18 -42.06
N ILE A 719 9.10 -18.93 -42.01
CA ILE A 719 10.11 -19.86 -41.51
C ILE A 719 10.64 -19.35 -40.16
N PHE A 720 10.57 -20.21 -39.15
CA PHE A 720 11.09 -20.00 -37.82
C PHE A 720 12.48 -20.63 -37.67
N TRP A 721 13.49 -19.86 -37.31
CA TRP A 721 14.88 -20.24 -37.27
C TRP A 721 15.36 -20.53 -35.82
N HIS A 722 16.09 -21.63 -35.64
CA HIS A 722 16.68 -22.02 -34.34
C HIS A 722 18.15 -22.39 -34.52
N LEU A 723 19.00 -22.02 -33.56
CA LEU A 723 20.39 -22.45 -33.45
C LEU A 723 20.52 -23.21 -32.13
N ASP A 724 20.89 -24.50 -32.15
CA ASP A 724 21.03 -25.34 -30.97
C ASP A 724 19.80 -25.25 -30.05
N ASN A 725 18.61 -25.28 -30.59
CA ASN A 725 17.30 -25.07 -29.95
C ASN A 725 17.02 -23.63 -29.48
N ASN A 726 17.94 -22.66 -29.65
CA ASN A 726 17.66 -21.28 -29.36
C ASN A 726 16.99 -20.60 -30.54
N TYR A 727 15.83 -20.04 -30.33
CA TYR A 727 15.12 -19.27 -31.37
C TYR A 727 15.87 -18.00 -31.74
N LEU A 728 16.06 -17.81 -33.07
CA LEU A 728 16.75 -16.65 -33.65
C LEU A 728 15.80 -15.59 -34.21
N GLY A 729 14.63 -16.00 -34.72
CA GLY A 729 13.65 -15.14 -35.37
C GLY A 729 12.85 -15.88 -36.44
N SER A 730 11.93 -15.16 -37.13
CA SER A 730 11.23 -15.68 -38.29
C SER A 730 11.50 -14.83 -39.52
N THR A 731 11.31 -15.44 -40.69
CA THR A 731 11.45 -14.79 -42.00
C THR A 731 10.25 -15.07 -42.84
N THR A 732 9.81 -14.07 -43.61
CA THR A 732 8.77 -14.16 -44.62
C THR A 732 9.32 -13.63 -45.93
N THR A 733 8.89 -14.16 -47.08
CA THR A 733 9.25 -13.71 -48.45
C THR A 733 10.71 -13.99 -48.82
N ILE A 734 11.69 -13.47 -48.07
CA ILE A 734 13.12 -13.74 -48.21
C ILE A 734 13.59 -14.47 -46.98
N HIS A 735 13.97 -15.73 -47.14
CA HIS A 735 14.37 -16.59 -46.05
C HIS A 735 15.90 -16.59 -45.88
N GLU A 736 16.39 -15.51 -45.27
CA GLU A 736 17.81 -15.32 -44.97
C GLU A 736 17.96 -14.94 -43.48
N MET A 737 18.88 -15.63 -42.80
CA MET A 737 19.14 -15.40 -41.37
C MET A 737 20.64 -15.32 -41.12
N SER A 738 21.05 -14.22 -40.46
CA SER A 738 22.43 -14.04 -40.00
C SER A 738 22.60 -14.67 -38.61
N VAL A 739 23.51 -15.60 -38.45
CA VAL A 739 23.73 -16.40 -37.26
C VAL A 739 25.16 -16.19 -36.74
N SER A 740 25.34 -16.02 -35.42
CA SER A 740 26.63 -15.81 -34.75
C SER A 740 26.95 -17.00 -33.84
N PRO A 741 27.29 -18.16 -34.39
CA PRO A 741 27.59 -19.35 -33.56
C PRO A 741 28.99 -19.26 -32.97
N SER A 742 29.19 -19.84 -31.76
CA SER A 742 30.49 -20.03 -31.12
C SER A 742 31.32 -21.09 -31.93
N PRO A 743 32.64 -21.19 -31.71
CA PRO A 743 33.40 -22.31 -32.26
C PRO A 743 32.88 -23.66 -31.74
N GLY A 744 32.66 -24.62 -32.61
CA GLY A 744 32.13 -25.92 -32.25
C GLY A 744 31.10 -26.47 -33.25
N TYR A 745 30.45 -27.57 -32.87
CA TYR A 745 29.36 -28.18 -33.62
C TYR A 745 28.06 -27.49 -33.32
N HIS A 746 27.28 -27.16 -34.36
CA HIS A 746 26.01 -26.47 -34.23
C HIS A 746 24.95 -27.11 -35.15
N LYS A 747 23.71 -27.07 -34.67
CA LYS A 747 22.54 -27.53 -35.40
C LYS A 747 21.59 -26.36 -35.65
N ILE A 748 21.31 -26.06 -36.90
CA ILE A 748 20.30 -25.07 -37.29
C ILE A 748 19.03 -25.81 -37.66
N THR A 749 17.94 -25.57 -36.95
CA THR A 749 16.63 -26.15 -37.22
C THR A 749 15.71 -25.04 -37.71
N ILE A 750 15.08 -25.26 -38.86
CA ILE A 750 14.03 -24.41 -39.42
C ILE A 750 12.70 -25.14 -39.38
N ILE A 751 11.63 -24.40 -39.12
CA ILE A 751 10.26 -24.91 -39.10
C ILE A 751 9.40 -23.92 -39.89
N ASP A 752 8.56 -24.41 -40.77
CA ASP A 752 7.60 -23.55 -41.45
C ASP A 752 6.24 -23.49 -40.71
N ASN A 753 5.40 -22.55 -41.12
CA ASN A 753 4.04 -22.39 -40.59
C ASN A 753 3.08 -23.49 -41.06
N PHE A 754 3.52 -24.46 -41.86
CA PHE A 754 2.75 -25.61 -42.32
C PHE A 754 3.08 -26.90 -41.55
N GLY A 755 4.14 -26.91 -40.75
CA GLY A 755 4.54 -28.04 -39.87
C GLY A 755 5.70 -28.85 -40.43
N GLU A 756 6.36 -28.42 -41.50
CA GLU A 756 7.59 -29.05 -41.96
C GLU A 756 8.79 -28.51 -41.21
N SER A 757 9.75 -29.37 -40.91
CA SER A 757 11.02 -28.99 -40.29
C SER A 757 12.20 -29.55 -41.08
N LEU A 758 13.28 -28.78 -41.12
CA LEU A 758 14.52 -29.17 -41.78
C LEU A 758 15.71 -28.79 -40.90
N ASP A 759 16.62 -29.73 -40.69
CA ASP A 759 17.82 -29.58 -39.91
C ASP A 759 19.07 -29.39 -40.77
N LEU A 760 19.97 -28.55 -40.33
CA LEU A 760 21.27 -28.29 -40.92
C LEU A 760 22.34 -28.40 -39.85
N GLU A 761 23.34 -29.25 -40.05
CA GLU A 761 24.48 -29.42 -39.16
C GLU A 761 25.70 -28.69 -39.74
N ILE A 762 26.38 -27.88 -38.90
CA ILE A 762 27.58 -27.13 -39.29
C ILE A 762 28.64 -27.21 -38.19
N VAL A 763 29.90 -27.06 -38.59
CA VAL A 763 31.03 -26.96 -37.64
C VAL A 763 31.70 -25.61 -37.84
N ILE A 764 31.83 -24.84 -36.78
CA ILE A 764 32.51 -23.55 -36.78
C ILE A 764 33.95 -23.74 -36.27
N LYS A 765 34.91 -23.24 -37.00
CA LYS A 765 36.35 -23.26 -36.63
C LYS A 765 36.84 -21.93 -36.16
#